data_6f2c338e30faf87d9d00452d9abc9eea
#
_entry.id   6f2c338e30faf87d9d00452d9abc9eea
#
_cell.length_a   1.000
_cell.length_b   1.000
_cell.length_c   1.000
_cell.angle_alpha   90.00
_cell.angle_beta   90.00
_cell.angle_gamma   90.00
#
_symmetry.space_group_name_H-M   'P 1'
#
loop_
_entity.id
_entity.type
_entity.pdbx_description
1 polymer ?
#
loop_
_entity_poly.entity_id
_entity_poly.type
_entity_poly.pdbx_seq_one_letter_code
_entity_poly.pdbx_strand_id
1 'polypeptide(L)'
;MTQEAATSDSQNQAHGDEHSQNKNLLGPLLCWAVVFADIGTSVYYVPGILYGTVGPAAGFFVFLTMSVFVLLTLKYAEVTYRFPQGGGVVTVAAQAINHWVGALGGMFILVDYFLTAAISCLSGIFYLSVIAPAIGPPFALWIAVGVLILLGILNWVGISESAKVSLVGAVIAFLSDIAILVTVFTHISLPAFFALIPDMFSNHTLTPISILIGFAGSFLAFSGLESISQLSPVMKTPRKKVAGMALLLVVLKIGLTSPLLTMLSTLLQPQEAADPLKNSQLISLLAGHWGNIILQTEVAISASALLVFASNTAIIGAYHVFMALSRMEFFPAFVLQRNKLRGTPHYSIALATFVPIAVLILVKGDIIILGDMYAFGLLGAFTLTCLGLDLIRYRERRAIRAKRYQPEVAQPGNGHEPLPASDQLGTEADSSSTREQDGFNRDSLAGISRTEGAHTTTPSTQVNQPKISLWSTIEFYLGILTTVLVMIAWSTNLVAKPLATVFGGTVASAGMLVAYLNYMGHKRRGRIPVMITGVEGRLPGSVLAVLTSSNGHNDAVIRTAINNAEGHPVVFLYVNDKKPQTSRAPSMFEVVDPYLDDMQAKESFSKAESLAQRAKIPRRYIYRQNAPGVVSRVWQAVHPRDIVVAANIAPEFEDVNPDRIRYELTPNGKVAHMLKQW
;
A
#
# COMPACT_ATOMS: atom_id res chain seq x y z
N MET A 1 16.38 46.52 -9.42
CA MET A 1 16.19 46.23 -7.97
C MET A 1 14.79 45.68 -7.60
N THR A 2 13.76 45.76 -8.45
CA THR A 2 12.40 45.28 -8.15
C THR A 2 12.10 43.84 -8.65
N GLN A 3 12.93 43.26 -9.48
CA GLN A 3 12.74 41.90 -10.02
C GLN A 3 13.50 40.82 -9.22
N GLU A 4 14.60 41.19 -8.54
CA GLU A 4 15.33 40.25 -7.66
C GLU A 4 14.66 40.06 -6.29
N ALA A 5 13.91 41.05 -5.79
CA ALA A 5 13.16 40.91 -4.54
C ALA A 5 11.94 39.99 -4.69
N ALA A 6 11.30 39.97 -5.86
CA ALA A 6 10.14 39.09 -6.12
C ALA A 6 10.53 37.61 -6.30
N THR A 7 11.75 37.34 -6.77
CA THR A 7 12.25 35.96 -6.90
C THR A 7 12.76 35.40 -5.58
N SER A 8 13.30 36.21 -4.68
CA SER A 8 13.73 35.78 -3.36
C SER A 8 12.54 35.50 -2.41
N ASP A 9 11.48 36.26 -2.50
CA ASP A 9 10.26 36.04 -1.71
C ASP A 9 9.49 34.79 -2.18
N SER A 10 9.45 34.50 -3.47
CA SER A 10 8.84 33.27 -3.98
C SER A 10 9.67 32.01 -3.67
N GLN A 11 10.99 32.09 -3.61
CA GLN A 11 11.86 31.00 -3.17
C GLN A 11 11.77 30.78 -1.65
N ASN A 12 11.68 31.84 -0.85
CA ASN A 12 11.51 31.72 0.60
C ASN A 12 10.10 31.23 0.98
N GLN A 13 9.04 31.57 0.25
CA GLN A 13 7.71 31.00 0.43
C GLN A 13 7.66 29.52 0.00
N ALA A 14 8.27 29.14 -1.10
CA ALA A 14 8.36 27.74 -1.52
C ALA A 14 9.15 26.87 -0.52
N HIS A 15 10.26 27.39 0.03
CA HIS A 15 11.02 26.71 1.09
C HIS A 15 10.27 26.69 2.44
N GLY A 16 9.49 27.70 2.75
CA GLY A 16 8.63 27.76 3.95
C GLY A 16 7.49 26.73 3.86
N ASP A 17 6.88 26.58 2.70
CA ASP A 17 5.79 25.64 2.47
C ASP A 17 6.28 24.18 2.41
N GLU A 18 7.43 23.89 1.82
CA GLU A 18 8.06 22.55 1.87
C GLU A 18 8.47 22.16 3.30
N HIS A 19 8.96 23.12 4.09
CA HIS A 19 9.34 22.86 5.49
C HIS A 19 8.13 22.65 6.40
N SER A 20 7.03 23.33 6.14
CA SER A 20 5.76 23.16 6.88
C SER A 20 5.05 21.87 6.52
N GLN A 21 5.05 21.45 5.26
CA GLN A 21 4.52 20.16 4.81
C GLN A 21 5.32 18.98 5.37
N ASN A 22 6.63 19.11 5.49
CA ASN A 22 7.49 18.04 6.02
C ASN A 22 7.36 17.85 7.55
N LYS A 23 6.84 18.84 8.28
CA LYS A 23 6.59 18.76 9.73
C LYS A 23 5.42 17.85 10.09
N ASN A 24 4.47 17.66 9.19
CA ASN A 24 3.25 16.85 9.43
C ASN A 24 3.37 15.40 8.97
N LEU A 25 4.50 15.03 8.34
CA LEU A 25 4.71 13.66 7.86
C LEU A 25 5.20 12.74 9.00
N LEU A 26 4.73 11.49 8.95
CA LEU A 26 5.01 10.47 9.97
C LEU A 26 6.41 9.87 9.80
N GLY A 27 7.22 9.93 10.85
CA GLY A 27 8.48 9.19 10.96
C GLY A 27 8.27 7.73 11.37
N PRO A 28 9.35 6.93 11.44
CA PRO A 28 9.26 5.49 11.71
C PRO A 28 8.51 5.16 13.01
N LEU A 29 8.76 5.90 14.09
CA LEU A 29 8.14 5.67 15.39
C LEU A 29 6.64 5.97 15.41
N LEU A 30 6.22 7.05 14.73
CA LEU A 30 4.79 7.37 14.62
C LEU A 30 4.07 6.41 13.69
N CYS A 31 4.71 5.96 12.59
CA CYS A 31 4.16 4.90 11.75
C CYS A 31 4.03 3.58 12.52
N TRP A 32 5.06 3.19 13.30
CA TRP A 32 4.98 2.04 14.20
C TRP A 32 3.82 2.16 15.16
N ALA A 33 3.64 3.30 15.79
CA ALA A 33 2.60 3.52 16.79
C ALA A 33 1.18 3.36 16.21
N VAL A 34 0.93 3.91 15.01
CA VAL A 34 -0.37 3.79 14.34
C VAL A 34 -0.65 2.36 13.93
N VAL A 35 0.33 1.68 13.31
CA VAL A 35 0.21 0.25 12.94
C VAL A 35 0.06 -0.62 14.17
N PHE A 36 0.80 -0.31 15.25
CA PHE A 36 0.72 -1.06 16.49
C PHE A 36 -0.62 -0.87 17.21
N ALA A 37 -1.21 0.33 17.17
CA ALA A 37 -2.53 0.57 17.76
C ALA A 37 -3.63 -0.30 17.10
N ASP A 38 -3.39 -0.80 15.90
CA ASP A 38 -4.25 -1.74 15.19
C ASP A 38 -3.83 -3.19 15.49
N ILE A 39 -2.64 -3.62 15.04
CA ILE A 39 -2.19 -5.01 15.20
C ILE A 39 -1.93 -5.42 16.64
N GLY A 40 -1.48 -4.51 17.51
CA GLY A 40 -1.16 -4.78 18.90
C GLY A 40 -2.36 -5.16 19.75
N THR A 41 -3.56 -4.77 19.36
CA THR A 41 -4.80 -5.11 20.05
C THR A 41 -5.20 -6.56 19.92
N SER A 42 -4.73 -7.26 18.88
CA SER A 42 -5.00 -8.68 18.67
C SER A 42 -4.47 -9.56 19.84
N VAL A 43 -3.41 -9.14 20.52
CA VAL A 43 -2.86 -9.84 21.69
C VAL A 43 -3.92 -10.03 22.78
N TYR A 44 -4.88 -9.13 22.90
CA TYR A 44 -5.87 -9.14 23.96
C TYR A 44 -7.06 -10.09 23.73
N TYR A 45 -7.45 -10.38 22.48
CA TYR A 45 -8.60 -11.26 22.20
C TYR A 45 -8.23 -12.58 21.51
N VAL A 46 -7.08 -12.65 20.84
CA VAL A 46 -6.64 -13.86 20.12
C VAL A 46 -6.46 -15.09 21.04
N PRO A 47 -5.89 -14.98 22.25
CA PRO A 47 -5.70 -16.15 23.08
C PRO A 47 -6.99 -16.92 23.35
N GLY A 48 -8.07 -16.22 23.71
CA GLY A 48 -9.37 -16.85 23.99
C GLY A 48 -10.04 -17.42 22.75
N ILE A 49 -10.00 -16.69 21.64
CA ILE A 49 -10.58 -17.15 20.36
C ILE A 49 -9.87 -18.40 19.85
N LEU A 50 -8.54 -18.41 19.88
CA LEU A 50 -7.75 -19.58 19.44
C LEU A 50 -7.90 -20.76 20.40
N TYR A 51 -7.97 -20.50 21.71
CA TYR A 51 -8.23 -21.57 22.67
C TYR A 51 -9.55 -22.28 22.38
N GLY A 52 -10.59 -21.54 22.04
CA GLY A 52 -11.87 -22.11 21.61
C GLY A 52 -11.79 -22.98 20.34
N THR A 53 -10.77 -22.76 19.49
CA THR A 53 -10.61 -23.48 18.21
C THR A 53 -9.62 -24.65 18.30
N VAL A 54 -8.46 -24.43 18.94
CA VAL A 54 -7.34 -25.39 18.98
C VAL A 54 -6.88 -25.75 20.39
N GLY A 55 -7.61 -25.29 21.42
CA GLY A 55 -7.32 -25.58 22.82
C GLY A 55 -5.94 -25.07 23.26
N PRO A 56 -5.23 -25.85 24.12
CA PRO A 56 -3.91 -25.49 24.65
C PRO A 56 -2.84 -25.22 23.61
N ALA A 57 -2.99 -25.73 22.37
CA ALA A 57 -2.05 -25.51 21.27
C ALA A 57 -2.08 -24.08 20.68
N ALA A 58 -2.93 -23.18 21.17
CA ALA A 58 -3.07 -21.81 20.67
C ALA A 58 -1.73 -21.07 20.56
N GLY A 59 -0.89 -21.11 21.60
CA GLY A 59 0.44 -20.48 21.61
C GLY A 59 1.38 -21.03 20.53
N PHE A 60 1.36 -22.34 20.29
CA PHE A 60 2.15 -22.99 19.24
C PHE A 60 1.75 -22.46 17.84
N PHE A 61 0.47 -22.36 17.56
CA PHE A 61 0.02 -21.87 16.25
C PHE A 61 0.34 -20.39 16.02
N VAL A 62 0.25 -19.54 17.05
CA VAL A 62 0.69 -18.14 16.95
C VAL A 62 2.20 -18.07 16.66
N PHE A 63 3.01 -18.90 17.33
CA PHE A 63 4.45 -18.99 17.07
C PHE A 63 4.75 -19.49 15.64
N LEU A 64 4.06 -20.52 15.17
CA LEU A 64 4.21 -21.06 13.82
C LEU A 64 3.92 -20.01 12.74
N THR A 65 2.81 -19.28 12.89
CA THR A 65 2.42 -18.24 11.93
C THR A 65 3.28 -16.99 12.02
N MET A 66 4.02 -16.79 13.12
CA MET A 66 4.96 -15.67 13.26
C MET A 66 6.04 -15.69 12.17
N SER A 67 6.51 -16.84 11.74
CA SER A 67 7.47 -16.95 10.63
C SER A 67 6.88 -16.45 9.31
N VAL A 68 5.60 -16.76 9.04
CA VAL A 68 4.90 -16.26 7.86
C VAL A 68 4.63 -14.76 7.98
N PHE A 69 4.35 -14.28 9.19
CA PHE A 69 4.15 -12.86 9.46
C PHE A 69 5.41 -12.03 9.14
N VAL A 70 6.60 -12.52 9.52
CA VAL A 70 7.87 -11.87 9.13
C VAL A 70 7.98 -11.74 7.61
N LEU A 71 7.65 -12.78 6.87
CA LEU A 71 7.66 -12.75 5.40
C LEU A 71 6.60 -11.79 4.84
N LEU A 72 5.41 -11.73 5.45
CA LEU A 72 4.37 -10.76 5.10
C LEU A 72 4.81 -9.33 5.33
N THR A 73 5.49 -9.03 6.45
CA THR A 73 5.99 -7.68 6.72
C THR A 73 6.98 -7.19 5.67
N LEU A 74 7.84 -8.08 5.16
CA LEU A 74 8.74 -7.74 4.05
C LEU A 74 7.98 -7.36 2.78
N LYS A 75 6.91 -8.08 2.46
CA LYS A 75 6.04 -7.74 1.32
C LYS A 75 5.31 -6.41 1.52
N TYR A 76 4.73 -6.19 2.69
CA TYR A 76 4.03 -4.93 2.98
C TYR A 76 4.96 -3.71 3.03
N ALA A 77 6.21 -3.88 3.49
CA ALA A 77 7.24 -2.86 3.36
C ALA A 77 7.45 -2.47 1.89
N GLU A 78 7.52 -3.47 0.99
CA GLU A 78 7.67 -3.23 -0.45
C GLU A 78 6.45 -2.57 -1.06
N VAL A 79 5.24 -3.03 -0.74
CA VAL A 79 3.99 -2.40 -1.17
C VAL A 79 3.98 -0.92 -0.80
N THR A 80 4.36 -0.58 0.44
CA THR A 80 4.35 0.78 0.95
C THR A 80 5.21 1.75 0.12
N TYR A 81 6.42 1.36 -0.28
CA TYR A 81 7.25 2.28 -1.07
C TYR A 81 6.97 2.21 -2.57
N ARG A 82 6.42 1.12 -3.10
CA ARG A 82 6.02 1.00 -4.51
C ARG A 82 4.73 1.75 -4.82
N PHE A 83 3.83 1.86 -3.84
CA PHE A 83 2.52 2.52 -3.98
C PHE A 83 2.41 3.73 -3.04
N PRO A 84 3.15 4.82 -3.36
CA PRO A 84 3.19 6.01 -2.50
C PRO A 84 1.84 6.71 -2.36
N GLN A 85 0.88 6.45 -3.26
CA GLN A 85 -0.49 6.95 -3.22
C GLN A 85 -1.36 6.27 -2.14
N GLY A 86 -0.89 5.19 -1.52
CA GLY A 86 -1.67 4.41 -0.55
C GLY A 86 -2.70 3.48 -1.19
N GLY A 87 -3.73 3.15 -0.43
CA GLY A 87 -4.84 2.30 -0.89
C GLY A 87 -4.63 0.79 -0.74
N GLY A 88 -3.46 0.36 -0.25
CA GLY A 88 -3.22 -1.04 0.11
C GLY A 88 -3.62 -2.05 -0.98
N VAL A 89 -4.39 -3.07 -0.59
CA VAL A 89 -4.84 -4.15 -1.49
C VAL A 89 -5.61 -3.64 -2.71
N VAL A 90 -6.42 -2.57 -2.56
CA VAL A 90 -7.21 -1.99 -3.65
C VAL A 90 -6.30 -1.56 -4.79
N THR A 91 -5.26 -0.79 -4.47
CA THR A 91 -4.32 -0.25 -5.45
C THR A 91 -3.43 -1.34 -6.04
N VAL A 92 -2.89 -2.23 -5.19
CA VAL A 92 -2.00 -3.32 -5.64
C VAL A 92 -2.72 -4.27 -6.59
N ALA A 93 -3.90 -4.76 -6.21
CA ALA A 93 -4.67 -5.70 -7.03
C ALA A 93 -5.18 -5.06 -8.33
N ALA A 94 -5.58 -3.78 -8.27
CA ALA A 94 -6.04 -3.05 -9.43
C ALA A 94 -4.92 -2.87 -10.47
N GLN A 95 -3.72 -2.51 -10.06
CA GLN A 95 -2.57 -2.32 -10.96
C GLN A 95 -1.95 -3.64 -11.42
N ALA A 96 -1.91 -4.64 -10.54
CA ALA A 96 -1.31 -5.93 -10.87
C ALA A 96 -2.18 -6.80 -11.77
N ILE A 97 -3.49 -6.81 -11.56
CA ILE A 97 -4.42 -7.72 -12.23
C ILE A 97 -5.41 -6.94 -13.09
N ASN A 98 -6.40 -6.31 -12.48
CA ASN A 98 -7.34 -5.39 -13.11
C ASN A 98 -8.17 -4.64 -12.04
N HIS A 99 -8.90 -3.61 -12.48
CA HIS A 99 -9.70 -2.76 -11.59
C HIS A 99 -10.81 -3.51 -10.82
N TRP A 100 -11.40 -4.56 -11.39
CA TRP A 100 -12.42 -5.37 -10.71
C TRP A 100 -11.85 -6.17 -9.55
N VAL A 101 -10.64 -6.72 -9.72
CA VAL A 101 -9.92 -7.42 -8.64
C VAL A 101 -9.49 -6.43 -7.56
N GLY A 102 -9.14 -5.19 -7.94
CA GLY A 102 -8.94 -4.10 -6.99
C GLY A 102 -10.19 -3.78 -6.17
N ALA A 103 -11.35 -3.70 -6.83
CA ALA A 103 -12.63 -3.52 -6.14
C ALA A 103 -12.94 -4.69 -5.19
N LEU A 104 -12.72 -5.94 -5.62
CA LEU A 104 -12.88 -7.12 -4.77
C LEU A 104 -11.94 -7.07 -3.55
N GLY A 105 -10.68 -6.65 -3.74
CA GLY A 105 -9.75 -6.41 -2.64
C GLY A 105 -10.27 -5.36 -1.66
N GLY A 106 -10.93 -4.31 -2.19
CA GLY A 106 -11.64 -3.31 -1.38
C GLY A 106 -12.79 -3.91 -0.56
N MET A 107 -13.52 -4.88 -1.10
CA MET A 107 -14.57 -5.58 -0.35
C MET A 107 -13.98 -6.44 0.77
N PHE A 108 -12.87 -7.15 0.53
CA PHE A 108 -12.22 -7.96 1.56
C PHE A 108 -11.71 -7.09 2.72
N ILE A 109 -11.07 -5.96 2.43
CA ILE A 109 -10.58 -5.07 3.48
C ILE A 109 -11.73 -4.35 4.22
N LEU A 110 -12.87 -4.11 3.58
CA LEU A 110 -14.07 -3.60 4.26
C LEU A 110 -14.63 -4.63 5.26
N VAL A 111 -14.71 -5.92 4.88
CA VAL A 111 -15.10 -6.99 5.80
C VAL A 111 -14.16 -7.04 7.00
N ASP A 112 -12.86 -6.95 6.75
CA ASP A 112 -11.82 -6.90 7.78
C ASP A 112 -12.06 -5.73 8.75
N TYR A 113 -12.19 -4.49 8.27
CA TYR A 113 -12.42 -3.33 9.11
C TYR A 113 -13.74 -3.36 9.89
N PHE A 114 -14.82 -3.88 9.29
CA PHE A 114 -16.09 -3.99 10.02
C PHE A 114 -15.99 -4.95 11.20
N LEU A 115 -15.28 -6.05 11.02
CA LEU A 115 -15.08 -7.04 12.07
C LEU A 115 -14.04 -6.56 13.09
N THR A 116 -12.99 -5.85 12.67
CA THR A 116 -12.04 -5.20 13.58
C THR A 116 -12.76 -4.20 14.49
N ALA A 117 -13.61 -3.33 13.94
CA ALA A 117 -14.35 -2.36 14.72
C ALA A 117 -15.27 -3.04 15.75
N ALA A 118 -15.96 -4.11 15.33
CA ALA A 118 -16.89 -4.86 16.16
C ALA A 118 -16.18 -5.62 17.30
N ILE A 119 -15.16 -6.43 16.94
CA ILE A 119 -14.47 -7.31 17.90
C ILE A 119 -13.63 -6.50 18.89
N SER A 120 -12.93 -5.46 18.42
CA SER A 120 -12.13 -4.62 19.28
C SER A 120 -12.99 -3.83 20.27
N CYS A 121 -14.13 -3.25 19.82
CA CYS A 121 -15.02 -2.54 20.70
C CYS A 121 -15.58 -3.45 21.79
N LEU A 122 -16.10 -4.62 21.41
CA LEU A 122 -16.65 -5.59 22.36
C LEU A 122 -15.60 -6.10 23.35
N SER A 123 -14.41 -6.46 22.84
CA SER A 123 -13.29 -6.90 23.70
C SER A 123 -12.87 -5.82 24.67
N GLY A 124 -12.86 -4.54 24.26
CA GLY A 124 -12.58 -3.42 25.14
C GLY A 124 -13.56 -3.33 26.32
N ILE A 125 -14.85 -3.59 26.08
CA ILE A 125 -15.85 -3.63 27.15
C ILE A 125 -15.64 -4.83 28.05
N PHE A 126 -15.29 -6.01 27.53
CA PHE A 126 -14.95 -7.17 28.34
C PHE A 126 -13.75 -6.92 29.25
N TYR A 127 -12.69 -6.27 28.75
CA TYR A 127 -11.55 -5.88 29.59
C TYR A 127 -11.96 -4.92 30.70
N LEU A 128 -12.81 -3.94 30.41
CA LEU A 128 -13.30 -3.01 31.43
C LEU A 128 -14.20 -3.70 32.47
N SER A 129 -14.90 -4.78 32.08
CA SER A 129 -15.75 -5.56 33.00
C SER A 129 -14.97 -6.32 34.09
N VAL A 130 -13.64 -6.49 33.91
CA VAL A 130 -12.76 -7.01 34.98
C VAL A 130 -12.81 -6.11 36.22
N ILE A 131 -12.87 -4.78 35.99
CA ILE A 131 -12.88 -3.77 37.08
C ILE A 131 -14.32 -3.46 37.50
N ALA A 132 -15.23 -3.41 36.52
CA ALA A 132 -16.63 -3.07 36.72
C ALA A 132 -17.54 -4.20 36.21
N PRO A 133 -17.74 -5.29 36.96
CA PRO A 133 -18.50 -6.46 36.51
C PRO A 133 -19.94 -6.15 36.05
N ALA A 134 -20.51 -5.05 36.50
CA ALA A 134 -21.84 -4.60 36.11
C ALA A 134 -21.96 -4.27 34.59
N ILE A 135 -20.85 -3.96 33.92
CA ILE A 135 -20.83 -3.66 32.49
C ILE A 135 -20.53 -4.90 31.63
N GLY A 136 -20.28 -6.04 32.25
CA GLY A 136 -20.09 -7.33 31.54
C GLY A 136 -21.39 -7.89 30.94
N PRO A 137 -21.40 -9.15 30.54
CA PRO A 137 -22.63 -9.79 30.06
C PRO A 137 -23.75 -9.71 31.11
N PRO A 138 -25.00 -9.39 30.70
CA PRO A 138 -25.55 -9.26 29.34
C PRO A 138 -25.44 -7.84 28.70
N PHE A 139 -24.90 -6.86 29.43
CA PHE A 139 -24.91 -5.45 28.99
C PHE A 139 -23.79 -5.09 28.03
N ALA A 140 -22.70 -5.86 28.01
CA ALA A 140 -21.50 -5.57 27.20
C ALA A 140 -21.81 -5.30 25.72
N LEU A 141 -22.73 -6.06 25.11
CA LEU A 141 -23.18 -5.86 23.73
C LEU A 141 -23.73 -4.44 23.51
N TRP A 142 -24.67 -4.02 24.38
CA TRP A 142 -25.34 -2.73 24.20
C TRP A 142 -24.42 -1.55 24.51
N ILE A 143 -23.48 -1.73 25.44
CA ILE A 143 -22.45 -0.73 25.73
C ILE A 143 -21.50 -0.62 24.54
N ALA A 144 -21.08 -1.74 23.96
CA ALA A 144 -20.25 -1.72 22.74
C ALA A 144 -20.97 -1.04 21.57
N VAL A 145 -22.26 -1.30 21.36
CA VAL A 145 -23.08 -0.58 20.37
C VAL A 145 -23.09 0.93 20.66
N GLY A 146 -23.29 1.32 21.90
CA GLY A 146 -23.27 2.73 22.34
C GLY A 146 -21.91 3.40 22.06
N VAL A 147 -20.81 2.70 22.34
CA VAL A 147 -19.45 3.19 22.06
C VAL A 147 -19.21 3.33 20.55
N LEU A 148 -19.62 2.36 19.72
CA LEU A 148 -19.51 2.48 18.26
C LEU A 148 -20.32 3.66 17.70
N ILE A 149 -21.53 3.91 18.23
CA ILE A 149 -22.32 5.08 17.85
C ILE A 149 -21.57 6.36 18.24
N LEU A 150 -21.01 6.42 19.45
CA LEU A 150 -20.22 7.57 19.89
C LEU A 150 -19.01 7.80 18.98
N LEU A 151 -18.25 6.76 18.64
CA LEU A 151 -17.12 6.85 17.71
C LEU A 151 -17.56 7.33 16.33
N GLY A 152 -18.70 6.85 15.83
CA GLY A 152 -19.30 7.34 14.58
C GLY A 152 -19.62 8.84 14.64
N ILE A 153 -20.19 9.31 15.74
CA ILE A 153 -20.49 10.73 15.99
C ILE A 153 -19.18 11.56 16.04
N LEU A 154 -18.15 11.08 16.74
CA LEU A 154 -16.85 11.77 16.83
C LEU A 154 -16.20 11.92 15.44
N ASN A 155 -16.24 10.87 14.62
CA ASN A 155 -15.78 10.94 13.23
C ASN A 155 -16.63 11.89 12.37
N TRP A 156 -17.95 11.91 12.57
CA TRP A 156 -18.83 12.84 11.89
C TRP A 156 -18.51 14.30 12.26
N VAL A 157 -18.24 14.57 13.53
CA VAL A 157 -17.81 15.92 13.99
C VAL A 157 -16.43 16.28 13.40
N GLY A 158 -15.63 15.30 13.00
CA GLY A 158 -14.32 15.50 12.39
C GLY A 158 -13.18 15.57 13.39
N ILE A 159 -13.35 14.91 14.55
CA ILE A 159 -12.26 14.73 15.50
C ILE A 159 -11.34 13.67 14.89
N SER A 160 -10.20 14.13 14.37
CA SER A 160 -9.20 13.25 13.74
C SER A 160 -8.34 12.58 14.79
N GLU A 161 -8.02 11.33 14.51
CA GLU A 161 -7.06 10.55 15.28
C GLU A 161 -5.65 11.16 15.17
N SER A 162 -4.94 11.19 16.30
CA SER A 162 -3.57 11.70 16.35
C SER A 162 -2.57 10.56 16.49
N ALA A 163 -1.60 10.45 15.59
CA ALA A 163 -0.49 9.50 15.70
C ALA A 163 0.32 9.61 17.01
N LYS A 164 0.27 10.78 17.66
CA LYS A 164 0.89 10.95 18.99
C LYS A 164 0.10 10.27 20.10
N VAL A 165 -1.23 10.28 20.01
CA VAL A 165 -2.10 9.55 20.96
C VAL A 165 -1.90 8.04 20.76
N SER A 166 -1.84 7.56 19.51
CA SER A 166 -1.46 6.19 19.20
C SER A 166 -0.11 5.81 19.82
N LEU A 167 0.88 6.72 19.76
CA LEU A 167 2.19 6.48 20.34
C LEU A 167 2.14 6.29 21.86
N VAL A 168 1.39 7.12 22.56
CA VAL A 168 1.23 6.99 24.03
C VAL A 168 0.56 5.66 24.37
N GLY A 169 -0.55 5.32 23.70
CA GLY A 169 -1.25 4.04 23.91
C GLY A 169 -0.37 2.83 23.58
N ALA A 170 0.38 2.87 22.46
CA ALA A 170 1.29 1.81 22.05
C ALA A 170 2.43 1.57 23.07
N VAL A 171 3.00 2.66 23.61
CA VAL A 171 4.06 2.55 24.63
C VAL A 171 3.52 1.98 25.95
N ILE A 172 2.36 2.46 26.40
CA ILE A 172 1.73 1.92 27.62
C ILE A 172 1.46 0.43 27.44
N ALA A 173 0.77 0.00 26.38
CA ALA A 173 0.48 -1.40 26.11
C ALA A 173 1.75 -2.26 26.01
N PHE A 174 2.83 -1.74 25.40
CA PHE A 174 4.08 -2.46 25.34
C PHE A 174 4.71 -2.66 26.73
N LEU A 175 4.70 -1.63 27.56
CA LEU A 175 5.21 -1.72 28.92
C LEU A 175 4.37 -2.67 29.78
N SER A 176 3.03 -2.66 29.63
CA SER A 176 2.12 -3.59 30.29
C SER A 176 2.40 -5.04 29.90
N ASP A 177 2.55 -5.33 28.59
CA ASP A 177 2.89 -6.68 28.10
C ASP A 177 4.22 -7.18 28.68
N ILE A 178 5.24 -6.32 28.70
CA ILE A 178 6.54 -6.66 29.31
C ILE A 178 6.42 -6.85 30.83
N ALA A 179 5.67 -6.01 31.51
CA ALA A 179 5.44 -6.15 32.96
C ALA A 179 4.78 -7.48 33.29
N ILE A 180 3.78 -7.91 32.53
CA ILE A 180 3.14 -9.22 32.69
C ILE A 180 4.17 -10.34 32.49
N LEU A 181 4.94 -10.31 31.39
CA LEU A 181 5.95 -11.33 31.12
C LEU A 181 7.00 -11.40 32.23
N VAL A 182 7.54 -10.26 32.65
CA VAL A 182 8.51 -10.20 33.77
C VAL A 182 7.92 -10.79 35.02
N THR A 183 6.69 -10.40 35.38
CA THR A 183 6.02 -10.91 36.58
C THR A 183 5.81 -12.41 36.51
N VAL A 184 5.36 -12.97 35.40
CA VAL A 184 5.19 -14.42 35.24
C VAL A 184 6.54 -15.13 35.36
N PHE A 185 7.60 -14.63 34.68
CA PHE A 185 8.93 -15.26 34.74
C PHE A 185 9.66 -15.10 36.06
N THR A 186 9.25 -14.18 36.94
CA THR A 186 9.75 -14.15 38.33
C THR A 186 9.16 -15.24 39.20
N HIS A 187 8.01 -15.79 38.84
CA HIS A 187 7.32 -16.84 39.59
C HIS A 187 7.50 -18.23 38.98
N ILE A 188 7.80 -18.34 37.69
CA ILE A 188 7.98 -19.61 36.99
C ILE A 188 9.45 -19.80 36.69
N SER A 189 10.03 -20.93 37.14
CA SER A 189 11.39 -21.29 36.81
C SER A 189 11.53 -21.65 35.29
N LEU A 190 12.71 -21.43 34.70
CA LEU A 190 12.96 -21.82 33.30
C LEU A 190 12.65 -23.31 33.01
N PRO A 191 13.00 -24.29 33.87
CA PRO A 191 12.60 -25.67 33.67
C PRO A 191 11.07 -25.85 33.63
N ALA A 192 10.34 -25.18 34.52
CA ALA A 192 8.88 -25.23 34.56
C ALA A 192 8.26 -24.62 33.30
N PHE A 193 8.84 -23.52 32.79
CA PHE A 193 8.43 -22.94 31.50
C PHE A 193 8.59 -23.93 30.34
N PHE A 194 9.73 -24.61 30.24
CA PHE A 194 9.94 -25.61 29.18
C PHE A 194 9.06 -26.86 29.35
N ALA A 195 8.62 -27.17 30.58
CA ALA A 195 7.66 -28.24 30.84
C ALA A 195 6.25 -27.93 30.30
N LEU A 196 5.90 -26.66 30.12
CA LEU A 196 4.62 -26.25 29.49
C LEU A 196 4.55 -26.58 27.98
N ILE A 197 5.70 -26.75 27.30
CA ILE A 197 5.71 -27.01 25.85
C ILE A 197 5.05 -28.36 25.50
N PRO A 198 5.37 -29.50 26.17
CA PRO A 198 4.63 -30.75 25.97
C PRO A 198 3.15 -30.64 26.30
N ASP A 199 2.78 -29.85 27.31
CA ASP A 199 1.38 -29.68 27.73
C ASP A 199 0.49 -29.07 26.64
N MET A 200 1.06 -28.26 25.74
CA MET A 200 0.35 -27.76 24.56
C MET A 200 -0.24 -28.88 23.68
N PHE A 201 0.35 -30.07 23.72
CA PHE A 201 0.01 -31.20 22.84
C PHE A 201 -0.61 -32.38 23.59
N SER A 202 -0.67 -32.34 24.93
CA SER A 202 -1.03 -33.48 25.77
C SER A 202 -2.46 -33.99 25.59
N ASN A 203 -3.39 -33.12 25.20
CA ASN A 203 -4.82 -33.41 25.13
C ASN A 203 -5.43 -33.32 23.73
N HIS A 204 -4.61 -33.13 22.68
CA HIS A 204 -5.08 -32.99 21.31
C HIS A 204 -4.25 -33.84 20.34
N THR A 205 -4.90 -34.80 19.69
CA THR A 205 -4.33 -35.45 18.50
C THR A 205 -4.30 -34.43 17.36
N LEU A 206 -3.09 -33.93 17.03
CA LEU A 206 -2.91 -33.05 15.90
C LEU A 206 -3.14 -33.82 14.60
N THR A 207 -4.36 -33.76 14.07
CA THR A 207 -4.66 -34.23 12.73
C THR A 207 -4.19 -33.20 11.69
N PRO A 208 -3.87 -33.60 10.45
CA PRO A 208 -3.52 -32.65 9.39
C PRO A 208 -4.55 -31.52 9.22
N ILE A 209 -5.83 -31.84 9.41
CA ILE A 209 -6.94 -30.88 9.32
C ILE A 209 -6.89 -29.89 10.50
N SER A 210 -6.69 -30.36 11.73
CA SER A 210 -6.60 -29.46 12.91
C SER A 210 -5.36 -28.57 12.84
N ILE A 211 -4.24 -29.04 12.26
CA ILE A 211 -3.06 -28.20 12.00
C ILE A 211 -3.38 -27.09 11.01
N LEU A 212 -4.07 -27.40 9.91
CA LEU A 212 -4.48 -26.41 8.92
C LEU A 212 -5.46 -25.38 9.50
N ILE A 213 -6.42 -25.82 10.31
CA ILE A 213 -7.40 -24.92 10.96
C ILE A 213 -6.70 -24.01 11.98
N GLY A 214 -5.84 -24.55 12.82
CA GLY A 214 -5.07 -23.78 13.81
C GLY A 214 -4.13 -22.78 13.15
N PHE A 215 -3.40 -23.21 12.11
CA PHE A 215 -2.54 -22.35 11.32
C PHE A 215 -3.34 -21.20 10.68
N ALA A 216 -4.47 -21.52 10.06
CA ALA A 216 -5.31 -20.52 9.40
C ALA A 216 -5.98 -19.56 10.40
N GLY A 217 -6.44 -20.07 11.56
CA GLY A 217 -7.07 -19.25 12.61
C GLY A 217 -6.09 -18.30 13.30
N SER A 218 -4.83 -18.70 13.45
CA SER A 218 -3.82 -17.88 14.13
C SER A 218 -3.37 -16.64 13.36
N PHE A 219 -3.70 -16.50 12.06
CA PHE A 219 -3.49 -15.25 11.33
C PHE A 219 -4.28 -14.08 11.91
N LEU A 220 -5.32 -14.33 12.70
CA LEU A 220 -6.03 -13.30 13.46
C LEU A 220 -5.08 -12.49 14.35
N ALA A 221 -3.99 -13.09 14.84
CA ALA A 221 -2.99 -12.41 15.65
C ALA A 221 -2.21 -11.32 14.90
N PHE A 222 -2.31 -11.26 13.58
CA PHE A 222 -1.54 -10.37 12.72
C PHE A 222 -2.41 -9.41 11.90
N SER A 223 -3.67 -9.26 12.28
CA SER A 223 -4.57 -8.26 11.75
C SER A 223 -4.05 -6.84 12.04
N GLY A 224 -4.23 -5.95 11.10
CA GLY A 224 -3.76 -4.56 11.17
C GLY A 224 -2.42 -4.30 10.47
N LEU A 225 -1.71 -5.36 9.96
CA LEU A 225 -0.48 -5.19 9.19
C LEU A 225 -0.69 -4.35 7.92
N GLU A 226 -1.85 -4.47 7.29
CA GLU A 226 -2.20 -3.79 6.05
C GLU A 226 -2.24 -2.26 6.20
N SER A 227 -2.48 -1.75 7.41
CA SER A 227 -2.55 -0.31 7.69
C SER A 227 -1.24 0.42 7.35
N ILE A 228 -0.07 -0.25 7.40
CA ILE A 228 1.22 0.35 7.00
C ILE A 228 1.20 0.83 5.54
N SER A 229 0.60 0.06 4.63
CA SER A 229 0.53 0.39 3.21
C SER A 229 -0.42 1.57 2.93
N GLN A 230 -1.40 1.76 3.78
CA GLN A 230 -2.35 2.88 3.70
C GLN A 230 -1.77 4.17 4.26
N LEU A 231 -0.78 4.09 5.17
CA LEU A 231 -0.04 5.24 5.70
C LEU A 231 0.98 5.81 4.71
N SER A 232 1.25 5.15 3.57
CA SER A 232 2.28 5.56 2.61
C SER A 232 2.21 7.04 2.20
N PRO A 233 1.04 7.66 1.93
CA PRO A 233 0.97 9.07 1.54
C PRO A 233 1.48 10.04 2.61
N VAL A 234 1.29 9.71 3.88
CA VAL A 234 1.67 10.55 5.03
C VAL A 234 3.03 10.19 5.64
N MET A 235 3.78 9.27 5.03
CA MET A 235 5.12 8.88 5.49
C MET A 235 6.20 9.85 5.01
N LYS A 236 7.20 10.08 5.86
CA LYS A 236 8.44 10.76 5.48
C LYS A 236 9.22 9.97 4.42
N THR A 237 9.92 10.68 3.56
CA THR A 237 10.85 10.09 2.59
C THR A 237 12.23 9.88 3.23
N PRO A 238 12.97 8.78 2.90
CA PRO A 238 12.60 7.71 1.96
C PRO A 238 11.66 6.66 2.60
N ARG A 239 10.48 6.47 2.01
CA ARG A 239 9.42 5.58 2.53
C ARG A 239 9.91 4.15 2.82
N LYS A 240 10.82 3.61 1.99
CA LYS A 240 11.41 2.28 2.20
C LYS A 240 12.06 2.15 3.59
N LYS A 241 12.80 3.18 4.03
CA LYS A 241 13.47 3.19 5.35
C LYS A 241 12.46 3.36 6.48
N VAL A 242 11.49 4.25 6.31
CA VAL A 242 10.45 4.53 7.31
C VAL A 242 9.57 3.31 7.54
N ALA A 243 9.02 2.72 6.48
CA ALA A 243 8.19 1.52 6.56
C ALA A 243 8.97 0.31 7.10
N GLY A 244 10.20 0.09 6.61
CA GLY A 244 11.04 -1.02 7.08
C GLY A 244 11.36 -0.92 8.56
N MET A 245 11.69 0.26 9.08
CA MET A 245 11.96 0.46 10.50
C MET A 245 10.69 0.32 11.36
N ALA A 246 9.57 0.89 10.92
CA ALA A 246 8.29 0.75 11.62
C ALA A 246 7.86 -0.72 11.72
N LEU A 247 7.94 -1.47 10.62
CA LEU A 247 7.58 -2.87 10.60
C LEU A 247 8.57 -3.76 11.37
N LEU A 248 9.86 -3.42 11.39
CA LEU A 248 10.83 -4.11 12.24
C LEU A 248 10.44 -3.98 13.72
N LEU A 249 10.06 -2.79 14.17
CA LEU A 249 9.58 -2.58 15.54
C LEU A 249 8.30 -3.38 15.83
N VAL A 250 7.37 -3.46 14.85
CA VAL A 250 6.16 -4.32 14.96
C VAL A 250 6.55 -5.78 15.13
N VAL A 251 7.43 -6.31 14.25
CA VAL A 251 7.88 -7.72 14.31
C VAL A 251 8.56 -8.03 15.64
N LEU A 252 9.45 -7.17 16.11
CA LEU A 252 10.16 -7.39 17.38
C LEU A 252 9.19 -7.42 18.57
N LYS A 253 8.23 -6.48 18.58
CA LYS A 253 7.28 -6.41 19.70
C LYS A 253 6.27 -7.55 19.64
N ILE A 254 5.52 -7.68 18.55
CA ILE A 254 4.47 -8.69 18.40
C ILE A 254 5.06 -10.10 18.41
N GLY A 255 6.22 -10.29 17.77
CA GLY A 255 6.90 -11.59 17.74
C GLY A 255 7.37 -12.09 19.08
N LEU A 256 7.68 -11.17 20.01
CA LEU A 256 8.03 -11.54 21.37
C LEU A 256 6.78 -11.73 22.24
N THR A 257 5.84 -10.76 22.20
CA THR A 257 4.75 -10.72 23.19
C THR A 257 3.59 -11.62 22.80
N SER A 258 3.14 -11.64 21.55
CA SER A 258 1.93 -12.36 21.15
C SER A 258 2.01 -13.88 21.36
N PRO A 259 3.06 -14.61 20.90
CA PRO A 259 3.15 -16.04 21.15
C PRO A 259 3.29 -16.38 22.63
N LEU A 260 4.13 -15.62 23.37
CA LEU A 260 4.38 -15.89 24.79
C LEU A 260 3.13 -15.60 25.64
N LEU A 261 2.49 -14.46 25.45
CA LEU A 261 1.28 -14.13 26.20
C LEU A 261 0.13 -15.08 25.86
N THR A 262 -0.01 -15.49 24.58
CA THR A 262 -1.01 -16.50 24.20
C THR A 262 -0.73 -17.82 24.89
N MET A 263 0.52 -18.31 24.87
CA MET A 263 0.92 -19.57 25.50
C MET A 263 0.69 -19.52 27.02
N LEU A 264 1.21 -18.48 27.67
CA LEU A 264 1.12 -18.37 29.13
C LEU A 264 -0.32 -18.19 29.62
N SER A 265 -1.11 -17.34 28.94
CA SER A 265 -2.50 -17.10 29.34
C SER A 265 -3.42 -18.30 29.13
N THR A 266 -3.13 -19.17 28.17
CA THR A 266 -3.95 -20.36 27.90
C THR A 266 -3.52 -21.58 28.71
N LEU A 267 -2.21 -21.75 29.00
CA LEU A 267 -1.69 -22.92 29.72
C LEU A 267 -1.69 -22.74 31.23
N LEU A 268 -1.46 -21.50 31.72
CA LEU A 268 -1.44 -21.23 33.18
C LEU A 268 -2.83 -20.99 33.74
N GLN A 269 -3.82 -20.74 32.90
CA GLN A 269 -5.21 -20.44 33.27
C GLN A 269 -6.20 -21.24 32.39
N PRO A 270 -6.10 -22.58 32.34
CA PRO A 270 -6.93 -23.39 31.44
C PRO A 270 -8.43 -23.32 31.79
N GLN A 271 -8.80 -23.09 33.04
CA GLN A 271 -10.19 -22.96 33.46
C GLN A 271 -10.81 -21.65 32.96
N GLU A 272 -10.08 -20.55 33.07
CA GLU A 272 -10.49 -19.24 32.54
C GLU A 272 -10.51 -19.23 31.00
N ALA A 273 -9.55 -19.90 30.39
CA ALA A 273 -9.48 -20.01 28.91
C ALA A 273 -10.67 -20.84 28.36
N ALA A 274 -11.15 -21.82 29.10
CA ALA A 274 -12.31 -22.63 28.73
C ALA A 274 -13.65 -21.96 29.07
N ASP A 275 -13.67 -20.95 29.93
CA ASP A 275 -14.89 -20.24 30.37
C ASP A 275 -15.27 -19.17 29.31
N PRO A 276 -16.42 -19.28 28.65
CA PRO A 276 -16.87 -18.30 27.65
C PRO A 276 -17.02 -16.86 28.18
N LEU A 277 -17.15 -16.69 29.49
CA LEU A 277 -17.28 -15.36 30.11
C LEU A 277 -15.94 -14.72 30.44
N LYS A 278 -14.86 -15.50 30.51
CA LYS A 278 -13.53 -15.05 30.92
C LYS A 278 -12.49 -15.13 29.81
N ASN A 279 -12.72 -15.95 28.79
CA ASN A 279 -11.74 -16.20 27.72
C ASN A 279 -11.38 -14.94 26.90
N SER A 280 -12.24 -13.93 26.91
CA SER A 280 -12.01 -12.66 26.19
C SER A 280 -11.16 -11.65 26.97
N GLN A 281 -10.73 -11.96 28.21
CA GLN A 281 -9.96 -11.05 29.07
C GLN A 281 -8.75 -11.74 29.75
N LEU A 282 -8.25 -12.83 29.11
CA LEU A 282 -7.21 -13.70 29.68
C LEU A 282 -5.93 -12.97 30.06
N ILE A 283 -5.52 -11.94 29.31
CA ILE A 283 -4.28 -11.21 29.59
C ILE A 283 -4.39 -10.40 30.88
N SER A 284 -5.55 -9.77 31.13
CA SER A 284 -5.78 -9.08 32.41
C SER A 284 -5.88 -10.04 33.60
N LEU A 285 -6.52 -11.21 33.41
CA LEU A 285 -6.56 -12.24 34.42
C LEU A 285 -5.17 -12.81 34.72
N LEU A 286 -4.33 -13.01 33.71
CA LEU A 286 -2.92 -13.41 33.87
C LEU A 286 -2.15 -12.38 34.71
N ALA A 287 -2.35 -11.10 34.43
CA ALA A 287 -1.74 -10.00 35.19
C ALA A 287 -2.17 -9.99 36.66
N GLY A 288 -3.42 -10.30 36.93
CA GLY A 288 -3.95 -10.37 38.31
C GLY A 288 -3.45 -11.60 39.07
N HIS A 289 -3.44 -12.76 38.41
CA HIS A 289 -3.09 -14.04 39.03
C HIS A 289 -1.62 -14.15 39.41
N TRP A 290 -0.74 -13.70 38.49
CA TRP A 290 0.72 -13.79 38.67
C TRP A 290 1.36 -12.50 39.16
N GLY A 291 0.65 -11.37 39.05
CA GLY A 291 1.08 -10.08 39.54
C GLY A 291 0.30 -9.62 40.74
N ASN A 292 -0.45 -8.56 40.55
CA ASN A 292 -1.30 -8.00 41.61
C ASN A 292 -2.50 -7.25 40.98
N ILE A 293 -3.42 -6.84 41.87
CA ILE A 293 -4.64 -6.13 41.47
C ILE A 293 -4.34 -4.81 40.71
N ILE A 294 -3.21 -4.15 41.01
CA ILE A 294 -2.83 -2.88 40.38
C ILE A 294 -2.46 -3.14 38.91
N LEU A 295 -1.62 -4.16 38.64
CA LEU A 295 -1.25 -4.55 37.29
C LEU A 295 -2.47 -5.04 36.49
N GLN A 296 -3.36 -5.83 37.14
CA GLN A 296 -4.61 -6.26 36.52
C GLN A 296 -5.48 -5.09 36.11
N THR A 297 -5.65 -4.11 37.00
CA THR A 297 -6.46 -2.92 36.76
C THR A 297 -5.85 -2.05 35.65
N GLU A 298 -4.52 -1.85 35.69
CA GLU A 298 -3.79 -1.12 34.67
C GLU A 298 -3.98 -1.76 33.28
N VAL A 299 -3.75 -3.08 33.16
CA VAL A 299 -3.93 -3.83 31.93
C VAL A 299 -5.38 -3.78 31.43
N ALA A 300 -6.36 -3.89 32.34
CA ALA A 300 -7.76 -3.80 31.97
C ALA A 300 -8.12 -2.42 31.36
N ILE A 301 -7.63 -1.34 31.96
CA ILE A 301 -7.87 0.04 31.48
C ILE A 301 -7.12 0.30 30.17
N SER A 302 -5.83 -0.01 30.12
CA SER A 302 -4.98 0.26 28.97
C SER A 302 -5.41 -0.56 27.73
N ALA A 303 -5.72 -1.85 27.94
CA ALA A 303 -6.25 -2.71 26.89
C ALA A 303 -7.62 -2.22 26.39
N SER A 304 -8.55 -1.89 27.29
CA SER A 304 -9.86 -1.34 26.92
C SER A 304 -9.72 -0.07 26.08
N ALA A 305 -8.91 0.88 26.54
CA ALA A 305 -8.68 2.13 25.84
C ALA A 305 -8.07 1.90 24.44
N LEU A 306 -7.06 1.02 24.34
CA LEU A 306 -6.41 0.72 23.06
C LEU A 306 -7.36 -0.02 22.09
N LEU A 307 -8.18 -0.94 22.60
CA LEU A 307 -9.18 -1.68 21.82
C LEU A 307 -10.29 -0.75 21.27
N VAL A 308 -10.79 0.19 22.08
CA VAL A 308 -11.74 1.21 21.60
C VAL A 308 -11.08 2.13 20.57
N PHE A 309 -9.82 2.46 20.75
CA PHE A 309 -9.06 3.24 19.79
C PHE A 309 -8.87 2.48 18.45
N ALA A 310 -8.57 1.18 18.51
CA ALA A 310 -8.51 0.33 17.30
C ALA A 310 -9.85 0.26 16.56
N SER A 311 -10.97 0.22 17.28
CA SER A 311 -12.30 0.31 16.68
C SER A 311 -12.49 1.61 15.91
N ASN A 312 -12.01 2.74 16.46
CA ASN A 312 -12.03 4.03 15.78
C ASN A 312 -11.17 4.03 14.51
N THR A 313 -9.95 3.49 14.59
CA THR A 313 -9.03 3.35 13.44
C THR A 313 -9.68 2.52 12.34
N ALA A 314 -10.33 1.42 12.67
CA ALA A 314 -11.04 0.57 11.71
C ALA A 314 -12.21 1.30 11.03
N ILE A 315 -13.00 2.10 11.77
CA ILE A 315 -14.05 2.96 11.19
C ILE A 315 -13.44 3.96 10.22
N ILE A 316 -12.31 4.60 10.59
CA ILE A 316 -11.59 5.54 9.72
C ILE A 316 -11.10 4.84 8.46
N GLY A 317 -10.46 3.67 8.59
CA GLY A 317 -10.03 2.85 7.46
C GLY A 317 -11.18 2.50 6.52
N ALA A 318 -12.29 2.01 7.06
CA ALA A 318 -13.46 1.62 6.30
C ALA A 318 -14.06 2.78 5.48
N TYR A 319 -14.27 3.95 6.08
CA TYR A 319 -14.85 5.06 5.30
C TYR A 319 -13.87 5.58 4.24
N HIS A 320 -12.55 5.52 4.44
CA HIS A 320 -11.58 5.87 3.41
C HIS A 320 -11.56 4.86 2.26
N VAL A 321 -11.76 3.57 2.53
CA VAL A 321 -11.92 2.55 1.48
C VAL A 321 -13.20 2.81 0.67
N PHE A 322 -14.32 3.14 1.30
CA PHE A 322 -15.54 3.55 0.59
C PHE A 322 -15.28 4.75 -0.33
N MET A 323 -14.59 5.76 0.17
CA MET A 323 -14.23 6.94 -0.62
C MET A 323 -13.32 6.57 -1.79
N ALA A 324 -12.31 5.71 -1.57
CA ALA A 324 -11.42 5.26 -2.63
C ALA A 324 -12.17 4.51 -3.74
N LEU A 325 -13.06 3.58 -3.37
CA LEU A 325 -13.90 2.85 -4.32
C LEU A 325 -14.88 3.77 -5.08
N SER A 326 -15.41 4.81 -4.42
CA SER A 326 -16.27 5.78 -5.09
C SER A 326 -15.48 6.70 -6.03
N ARG A 327 -14.26 7.12 -5.68
CA ARG A 327 -13.36 7.85 -6.59
C ARG A 327 -12.97 7.03 -7.83
N MET A 328 -12.86 5.71 -7.66
CA MET A 328 -12.65 4.75 -8.76
C MET A 328 -13.94 4.42 -9.54
N GLU A 329 -15.05 5.10 -9.22
CA GLU A 329 -16.37 4.94 -9.86
C GLU A 329 -17.03 3.58 -9.66
N PHE A 330 -16.59 2.80 -8.66
CA PHE A 330 -17.25 1.55 -8.24
C PHE A 330 -18.43 1.81 -7.32
N PHE A 331 -18.34 2.80 -6.42
CA PHE A 331 -19.44 3.18 -5.55
C PHE A 331 -20.10 4.49 -6.01
N PRO A 332 -21.40 4.68 -5.68
CA PRO A 332 -22.11 5.88 -6.06
C PRO A 332 -21.48 7.15 -5.48
N ALA A 333 -21.54 8.25 -6.23
CA ALA A 333 -20.91 9.52 -5.87
C ALA A 333 -21.44 10.15 -4.56
N PHE A 334 -22.63 9.74 -4.06
CA PHE A 334 -23.15 10.26 -2.78
C PHE A 334 -22.22 9.90 -1.61
N VAL A 335 -21.48 8.78 -1.70
CA VAL A 335 -20.51 8.34 -0.70
C VAL A 335 -19.40 9.39 -0.49
N LEU A 336 -19.08 10.19 -1.52
CA LEU A 336 -18.09 11.27 -1.46
C LEU A 336 -18.66 12.58 -0.89
N GLN A 337 -19.99 12.68 -0.70
CA GLN A 337 -20.59 13.92 -0.24
C GLN A 337 -20.11 14.28 1.16
N ARG A 338 -19.64 15.52 1.27
CA ARG A 338 -19.17 16.09 2.54
C ARG A 338 -20.24 16.93 3.20
N ASN A 339 -20.29 16.86 4.52
CA ASN A 339 -21.17 17.71 5.32
C ASN A 339 -20.78 19.19 5.14
N LYS A 340 -21.78 20.04 4.92
CA LYS A 340 -21.59 21.49 4.72
C LYS A 340 -20.98 22.22 5.93
N LEU A 341 -21.24 21.71 7.17
CA LEU A 341 -20.77 22.32 8.41
C LEU A 341 -19.35 21.92 8.78
N ARG A 342 -18.99 20.65 8.60
CA ARG A 342 -17.73 20.07 9.08
C ARG A 342 -16.80 19.56 7.98
N GLY A 343 -17.28 19.43 6.75
CA GLY A 343 -16.51 18.92 5.62
C GLY A 343 -16.20 17.41 5.69
N THR A 344 -16.83 16.66 6.60
CA THR A 344 -16.63 15.22 6.77
C THR A 344 -17.51 14.40 5.82
N PRO A 345 -17.06 13.21 5.35
CA PRO A 345 -17.81 12.36 4.42
C PRO A 345 -18.87 11.54 5.18
N HIS A 346 -19.98 12.18 5.53
CA HIS A 346 -20.98 11.69 6.48
C HIS A 346 -21.66 10.37 6.06
N TYR A 347 -21.90 10.12 4.78
CA TYR A 347 -22.49 8.84 4.33
C TYR A 347 -21.50 7.68 4.47
N SER A 348 -20.23 7.90 4.13
CA SER A 348 -19.17 6.89 4.30
C SER A 348 -18.98 6.54 5.76
N ILE A 349 -18.97 7.56 6.65
CA ILE A 349 -18.85 7.36 8.11
C ILE A 349 -20.08 6.61 8.64
N ALA A 350 -21.28 6.98 8.21
CA ALA A 350 -22.49 6.28 8.62
C ALA A 350 -22.47 4.79 8.22
N LEU A 351 -22.06 4.46 6.99
CA LEU A 351 -21.91 3.07 6.55
C LEU A 351 -20.84 2.33 7.34
N ALA A 352 -19.67 2.96 7.54
CA ALA A 352 -18.56 2.36 8.29
C ALA A 352 -18.88 2.11 9.76
N THR A 353 -19.83 2.84 10.33
CA THR A 353 -20.31 2.65 11.72
C THR A 353 -21.49 1.69 11.81
N PHE A 354 -22.43 1.79 10.86
CA PHE A 354 -23.65 0.97 10.88
C PHE A 354 -23.36 -0.53 10.71
N VAL A 355 -22.46 -0.89 9.78
CA VAL A 355 -22.20 -2.31 9.48
C VAL A 355 -21.59 -3.06 10.68
N PRO A 356 -20.56 -2.57 11.41
CA PRO A 356 -20.07 -3.19 12.64
C PRO A 356 -21.16 -3.35 13.71
N ILE A 357 -22.03 -2.35 13.89
CA ILE A 357 -23.15 -2.42 14.84
C ILE A 357 -24.12 -3.52 14.43
N ALA A 358 -24.50 -3.59 13.16
CA ALA A 358 -25.39 -4.62 12.65
C ALA A 358 -24.82 -6.03 12.85
N VAL A 359 -23.50 -6.18 12.61
CA VAL A 359 -22.79 -7.46 12.83
C VAL A 359 -22.81 -7.84 14.31
N LEU A 360 -22.46 -6.93 15.22
CA LEU A 360 -22.51 -7.18 16.66
C LEU A 360 -23.88 -7.66 17.14
N ILE A 361 -24.95 -7.02 16.67
CA ILE A 361 -26.31 -7.38 17.01
C ILE A 361 -26.66 -8.76 16.42
N LEU A 362 -26.29 -9.02 15.16
CA LEU A 362 -26.55 -10.27 14.48
C LEU A 362 -25.94 -11.48 15.17
N VAL A 363 -24.66 -11.35 15.61
CA VAL A 363 -23.94 -12.41 16.33
C VAL A 363 -24.19 -12.39 17.83
N LYS A 364 -25.05 -11.48 18.32
CA LYS A 364 -25.39 -11.32 19.75
C LYS A 364 -24.19 -11.09 20.66
N GLY A 365 -23.12 -10.47 20.13
CA GLY A 365 -21.89 -10.22 20.88
C GLY A 365 -21.04 -11.46 21.16
N ASP A 366 -21.15 -12.51 20.38
CA ASP A 366 -20.28 -13.68 20.48
C ASP A 366 -18.92 -13.40 19.85
N ILE A 367 -17.88 -13.32 20.70
CA ILE A 367 -16.53 -12.96 20.27
C ILE A 367 -15.85 -14.07 19.46
N ILE A 368 -16.21 -15.34 19.71
CA ILE A 368 -15.65 -16.48 18.98
C ILE A 368 -16.18 -16.45 17.54
N ILE A 369 -17.48 -16.22 17.38
CA ILE A 369 -18.12 -16.08 16.07
C ILE A 369 -17.53 -14.90 15.32
N LEU A 370 -17.32 -13.74 15.97
CA LEU A 370 -16.67 -12.57 15.36
C LEU A 370 -15.25 -12.90 14.90
N GLY A 371 -14.46 -13.57 15.73
CA GLY A 371 -13.11 -14.01 15.38
C GLY A 371 -13.07 -15.00 14.23
N ASP A 372 -14.04 -15.92 14.18
CA ASP A 372 -14.17 -16.84 13.06
C ASP A 372 -14.51 -16.13 11.75
N MET A 373 -15.43 -15.16 11.78
CA MET A 373 -15.83 -14.38 10.61
C MET A 373 -14.69 -13.53 10.06
N TYR A 374 -13.78 -13.09 10.92
CA TYR A 374 -12.70 -12.18 10.63
C TYR A 374 -11.74 -12.68 9.54
N ALA A 375 -11.41 -13.97 9.60
CA ALA A 375 -10.40 -14.57 8.73
C ALA A 375 -10.72 -14.48 7.22
N PHE A 376 -11.99 -14.35 6.85
CA PHE A 376 -12.40 -14.24 5.45
C PHE A 376 -11.84 -12.97 4.78
N GLY A 377 -12.06 -11.82 5.38
CA GLY A 377 -11.65 -10.52 4.84
C GLY A 377 -10.14 -10.34 4.86
N LEU A 378 -9.54 -10.55 6.03
CA LEU A 378 -8.10 -10.40 6.28
C LEU A 378 -7.25 -11.23 5.32
N LEU A 379 -7.47 -12.55 5.31
CA LEU A 379 -6.68 -13.46 4.48
C LEU A 379 -6.95 -13.28 2.99
N GLY A 380 -8.17 -12.91 2.61
CA GLY A 380 -8.50 -12.54 1.24
C GLY A 380 -7.72 -11.30 0.77
N ALA A 381 -7.66 -10.26 1.60
CA ALA A 381 -6.88 -9.06 1.33
C ALA A 381 -5.37 -9.35 1.27
N PHE A 382 -4.83 -10.14 2.21
CA PHE A 382 -3.42 -10.56 2.20
C PHE A 382 -3.08 -11.37 0.95
N THR A 383 -3.94 -12.33 0.56
CA THR A 383 -3.75 -13.14 -0.65
C THR A 383 -3.67 -12.28 -1.90
N LEU A 384 -4.62 -11.34 -2.08
CA LEU A 384 -4.63 -10.45 -3.25
C LEU A 384 -3.44 -9.49 -3.26
N THR A 385 -3.03 -8.97 -2.11
CA THR A 385 -1.85 -8.10 -1.99
C THR A 385 -0.58 -8.86 -2.37
N CYS A 386 -0.40 -10.05 -1.80
CA CYS A 386 0.77 -10.90 -2.05
C CYS A 386 0.85 -11.35 -3.50
N LEU A 387 -0.25 -11.84 -4.05
CA LEU A 387 -0.35 -12.27 -5.44
C LEU A 387 -0.09 -11.11 -6.41
N GLY A 388 -0.70 -9.95 -6.12
CA GLY A 388 -0.50 -8.74 -6.92
C GLY A 388 0.96 -8.31 -6.98
N LEU A 389 1.64 -8.26 -5.83
CA LEU A 389 3.06 -7.91 -5.77
C LEU A 389 3.93 -8.92 -6.52
N ASP A 390 3.65 -10.23 -6.38
CA ASP A 390 4.42 -11.27 -7.09
C ASP A 390 4.23 -11.20 -8.61
N LEU A 391 3.02 -10.88 -9.10
CA LEU A 391 2.75 -10.65 -10.51
C LEU A 391 3.53 -9.45 -11.06
N ILE A 392 3.63 -8.35 -10.30
CA ILE A 392 4.43 -7.18 -10.68
C ILE A 392 5.91 -7.57 -10.76
N ARG A 393 6.45 -8.23 -9.72
CA ARG A 393 7.82 -8.72 -9.69
C ARG A 393 8.12 -9.70 -10.84
N TYR A 394 7.21 -10.59 -11.17
CA TYR A 394 7.34 -11.53 -12.29
C TYR A 394 7.43 -10.79 -13.63
N ARG A 395 6.56 -9.80 -13.86
CA ARG A 395 6.58 -8.97 -15.09
C ARG A 395 7.89 -8.19 -15.22
N GLU A 396 8.37 -7.58 -14.14
CA GLU A 396 9.65 -6.87 -14.12
C GLU A 396 10.82 -7.81 -14.48
N ARG A 397 10.86 -9.01 -13.87
CA ARG A 397 11.89 -10.00 -14.16
C ARG A 397 11.84 -10.50 -15.60
N ARG A 398 10.63 -10.72 -16.12
CA ARG A 398 10.44 -11.09 -17.51
C ARG A 398 10.94 -9.99 -18.45
N ALA A 399 10.67 -8.74 -18.15
CA ALA A 399 11.15 -7.60 -18.92
C ALA A 399 12.70 -7.48 -18.91
N ILE A 400 13.33 -7.69 -17.74
CA ILE A 400 14.80 -7.71 -17.61
C ILE A 400 15.41 -8.87 -18.44
N ARG A 401 14.82 -10.07 -18.37
CA ARG A 401 15.28 -11.22 -19.17
C ARG A 401 15.12 -10.99 -20.67
N ALA A 402 13.99 -10.41 -21.11
CA ALA A 402 13.76 -10.11 -22.52
C ALA A 402 14.78 -9.11 -23.07
N LYS A 403 15.19 -8.10 -22.30
CA LYS A 403 16.26 -7.17 -22.67
C LYS A 403 17.62 -7.86 -22.85
N ARG A 404 17.88 -8.94 -22.14
CA ARG A 404 19.14 -9.71 -22.21
C ARG A 404 19.24 -10.59 -23.47
N TYR A 405 18.09 -10.97 -24.05
CA TYR A 405 18.02 -11.85 -25.22
C TYR A 405 17.84 -11.11 -26.56
N GLN A 406 17.74 -9.78 -26.56
CA GLN A 406 17.80 -9.03 -27.81
C GLN A 406 19.27 -8.92 -28.23
N PRO A 407 19.69 -9.55 -29.36
CA PRO A 407 21.01 -9.29 -29.91
C PRO A 407 21.10 -7.80 -30.22
N GLU A 408 22.23 -7.20 -29.86
CA GLU A 408 22.63 -5.88 -30.29
C GLU A 408 22.50 -5.85 -31.82
N VAL A 409 21.47 -5.19 -32.34
CA VAL A 409 21.42 -4.87 -33.77
C VAL A 409 22.59 -3.94 -34.00
N ALA A 410 23.64 -4.48 -34.61
CA ALA A 410 24.81 -3.71 -35.05
C ALA A 410 24.29 -2.46 -35.77
N GLN A 411 24.62 -1.30 -35.23
CA GLN A 411 24.42 -0.06 -35.96
C GLN A 411 25.14 -0.24 -37.33
N PRO A 412 24.49 0.10 -38.44
CA PRO A 412 25.17 0.06 -39.74
C PRO A 412 26.36 1.01 -39.61
N GLY A 413 27.57 0.43 -39.72
CA GLY A 413 28.81 1.18 -39.64
C GLY A 413 28.76 2.29 -40.70
N ASN A 414 29.02 3.51 -40.26
CA ASN A 414 29.36 4.60 -41.18
C ASN A 414 30.53 4.10 -42.05
N GLY A 415 30.23 3.82 -43.28
CA GLY A 415 31.23 3.47 -44.29
C GLY A 415 32.21 4.63 -44.43
N HIS A 416 33.38 4.47 -43.87
CA HIS A 416 34.52 5.26 -44.28
C HIS A 416 34.98 4.73 -45.64
N GLU A 417 34.68 5.46 -46.69
CA GLU A 417 35.42 5.34 -47.96
C GLU A 417 36.91 5.56 -47.68
N PRO A 418 37.81 4.73 -48.25
CA PRO A 418 39.24 4.95 -48.15
C PRO A 418 39.63 6.06 -49.11
N LEU A 419 40.14 7.19 -48.61
CA LEU A 419 40.85 8.18 -49.39
C LEU A 419 42.21 7.63 -49.81
N PRO A 420 42.69 7.93 -51.06
CA PRO A 420 43.90 7.36 -51.59
C PRO A 420 45.16 7.98 -51.00
N ALA A 421 46.17 7.14 -50.89
CA ALA A 421 47.51 7.47 -50.44
C ALA A 421 48.16 8.56 -51.31
N SER A 422 48.80 9.53 -50.67
CA SER A 422 49.88 10.30 -51.30
C SER A 422 51.06 10.41 -50.34
N ASP A 423 52.18 10.07 -50.88
CA ASP A 423 53.50 10.01 -50.36
C ASP A 423 54.07 11.32 -49.78
N GLN A 424 55.04 11.11 -48.95
CA GLN A 424 56.34 11.79 -48.80
C GLN A 424 56.64 12.47 -47.44
N LEU A 425 57.60 11.86 -46.81
CA LEU A 425 58.96 12.29 -46.43
C LEU A 425 59.11 13.45 -45.43
N GLY A 426 59.85 13.13 -44.42
CA GLY A 426 60.91 14.00 -43.97
C GLY A 426 61.05 14.22 -42.48
N THR A 427 62.01 13.51 -41.92
CA THR A 427 63.16 13.91 -41.05
C THR A 427 62.89 14.46 -39.63
N GLU A 428 63.32 13.67 -38.70
CA GLU A 428 64.45 13.84 -37.75
C GLU A 428 64.37 14.91 -36.64
N ALA A 429 64.75 14.41 -35.55
CA ALA A 429 65.64 14.89 -34.45
C ALA A 429 64.87 15.44 -33.24
N ASP A 430 65.08 14.94 -32.13
CA ASP A 430 66.16 14.59 -31.19
C ASP A 430 65.98 15.33 -29.86
N SER A 431 66.31 14.59 -28.84
CA SER A 431 66.91 14.99 -27.53
C SER A 431 66.00 15.45 -26.40
N SER A 432 65.94 14.61 -25.45
CA SER A 432 66.66 14.58 -24.17
C SER A 432 66.02 15.29 -22.98
N SER A 433 65.90 14.47 -21.99
CA SER A 433 66.38 14.57 -20.61
C SER A 433 65.55 15.42 -19.63
N THR A 434 65.27 14.90 -18.56
CA THR A 434 65.75 14.58 -17.24
C THR A 434 64.74 14.97 -16.17
N ARG A 435 64.47 14.03 -15.33
CA ARG A 435 64.54 14.04 -13.83
C ARG A 435 64.05 15.30 -13.10
N GLU A 436 63.34 15.25 -12.05
CA GLU A 436 63.44 14.63 -10.73
C GLU A 436 62.22 15.05 -9.90
N GLN A 437 61.68 14.14 -9.18
CA GLN A 437 61.58 14.00 -7.71
C GLN A 437 60.82 15.05 -6.87
N ASP A 438 60.04 14.46 -6.02
CA ASP A 438 59.66 14.79 -4.63
C ASP A 438 58.51 15.74 -4.36
N GLY A 439 57.52 15.20 -3.70
CA GLY A 439 57.38 15.41 -2.25
C GLY A 439 56.09 16.09 -1.82
N PHE A 440 55.26 15.34 -1.16
CA PHE A 440 54.56 15.73 0.07
C PHE A 440 53.48 16.84 0.12
N ASN A 441 52.34 16.40 0.55
CA ASN A 441 51.46 16.96 1.61
C ASN A 441 50.35 17.99 1.33
N ARG A 442 49.16 17.53 1.69
CA ARG A 442 48.10 18.15 2.52
C ARG A 442 47.45 19.48 2.14
N ASP A 443 46.16 19.31 2.17
CA ASP A 443 45.14 20.20 2.77
C ASP A 443 44.57 21.38 1.98
N SER A 444 43.27 21.29 1.86
CA SER A 444 42.24 22.31 2.07
C SER A 444 41.89 23.32 0.98
N LEU A 445 40.61 23.32 0.74
CA LEU A 445 39.71 24.47 0.52
C LEU A 445 39.73 25.25 -0.81
N ALA A 446 38.52 25.19 -1.39
CA ALA A 446 37.77 26.29 -1.98
C ALA A 446 38.28 26.95 -3.28
N GLY A 447 37.34 27.06 -4.22
CA GLY A 447 37.31 28.21 -5.13
C GLY A 447 37.22 27.90 -6.62
N ILE A 448 36.02 27.91 -7.12
CA ILE A 448 35.50 28.60 -8.31
C ILE A 448 36.49 28.92 -9.45
N SER A 449 36.10 28.50 -10.65
CA SER A 449 36.12 29.26 -11.91
C SER A 449 36.74 28.58 -13.12
N ARG A 450 35.88 28.39 -14.11
CA ARG A 450 36.03 28.57 -15.59
C ARG A 450 37.38 28.29 -16.24
N THR A 451 37.45 27.44 -17.23
CA THR A 451 37.38 27.69 -18.70
C THR A 451 38.01 26.56 -19.50
N GLU A 452 37.33 26.22 -20.58
CA GLU A 452 37.83 25.80 -21.91
C GLU A 452 38.75 24.59 -22.11
N GLY A 453 38.22 23.62 -22.84
CA GLY A 453 38.89 23.04 -24.02
C GLY A 453 39.99 22.02 -23.76
N ALA A 454 39.63 20.74 -23.70
CA ALA A 454 40.52 19.67 -24.12
C ALA A 454 39.73 18.43 -24.55
N HIS A 455 39.90 18.02 -25.76
CA HIS A 455 39.48 16.73 -26.31
C HIS A 455 40.03 15.60 -25.44
N THR A 456 39.17 14.95 -24.68
CA THR A 456 39.48 13.70 -24.04
C THR A 456 38.59 12.62 -24.66
N THR A 457 39.22 11.67 -25.27
CA THR A 457 38.68 10.36 -25.70
C THR A 457 37.93 9.76 -24.52
N THR A 458 36.60 9.73 -24.61
CA THR A 458 35.72 9.05 -23.66
C THR A 458 35.99 7.55 -23.73
N PRO A 459 36.29 6.90 -22.59
CA PRO A 459 36.27 5.44 -22.53
C PRO A 459 34.81 5.00 -22.74
N SER A 460 34.62 4.04 -23.63
CA SER A 460 33.34 3.37 -23.85
C SER A 460 32.77 2.93 -22.51
N THR A 461 31.75 3.64 -22.04
CA THR A 461 30.99 3.26 -20.84
C THR A 461 30.29 1.94 -21.18
N GLN A 462 30.86 0.84 -20.74
CA GLN A 462 30.15 -0.44 -20.71
C GLN A 462 28.86 -0.20 -19.91
N VAL A 463 27.74 -0.18 -20.61
CA VAL A 463 26.41 -0.17 -20.00
C VAL A 463 26.30 -1.42 -19.15
N ASN A 464 26.46 -1.26 -17.85
CA ASN A 464 26.37 -2.32 -16.86
C ASN A 464 24.96 -2.92 -16.96
N GLN A 465 24.83 -4.04 -17.67
CA GLN A 465 23.55 -4.76 -17.79
C GLN A 465 23.06 -5.15 -16.39
N PRO A 466 21.83 -4.88 -16.02
CA PRO A 466 21.33 -5.20 -14.69
C PRO A 466 21.32 -6.73 -14.49
N LYS A 467 22.27 -7.21 -13.72
CA LYS A 467 22.33 -8.61 -13.31
C LYS A 467 21.28 -8.85 -12.24
N ILE A 468 20.43 -9.84 -12.42
CA ILE A 468 19.51 -10.29 -11.36
C ILE A 468 20.38 -10.86 -10.23
N SER A 469 20.40 -10.19 -9.08
CA SER A 469 21.15 -10.61 -7.90
C SER A 469 20.58 -11.92 -7.34
N LEU A 470 21.44 -12.75 -6.75
CA LEU A 470 21.03 -13.97 -6.03
C LEU A 470 20.01 -13.64 -4.92
N TRP A 471 20.25 -12.55 -4.15
CA TRP A 471 19.33 -12.05 -3.14
C TRP A 471 17.95 -11.73 -3.68
N SER A 472 17.88 -11.02 -4.80
CA SER A 472 16.60 -10.73 -5.46
C SER A 472 15.87 -12.02 -5.90
N THR A 473 16.62 -13.08 -6.20
CA THR A 473 16.03 -14.37 -6.57
C THR A 473 15.46 -15.08 -5.33
N ILE A 474 16.19 -15.07 -4.22
CA ILE A 474 15.73 -15.62 -2.94
C ILE A 474 14.47 -14.88 -2.47
N GLU A 475 14.50 -13.54 -2.46
CA GLU A 475 13.33 -12.72 -2.09
C GLU A 475 12.09 -13.02 -2.94
N PHE A 476 12.28 -13.29 -4.23
CA PHE A 476 11.19 -13.65 -5.13
C PHE A 476 10.56 -14.99 -4.77
N TYR A 477 11.35 -16.04 -4.53
CA TYR A 477 10.82 -17.36 -4.17
C TYR A 477 10.24 -17.37 -2.76
N LEU A 478 10.83 -16.67 -1.80
CA LEU A 478 10.25 -16.47 -0.48
C LEU A 478 8.91 -15.72 -0.58
N GLY A 479 8.82 -14.75 -1.49
CA GLY A 479 7.57 -14.07 -1.79
C GLY A 479 6.48 -15.02 -2.30
N ILE A 480 6.79 -15.89 -3.25
CA ILE A 480 5.85 -16.90 -3.76
C ILE A 480 5.45 -17.86 -2.63
N LEU A 481 6.41 -18.33 -1.84
CA LEU A 481 6.12 -19.20 -0.69
C LEU A 481 5.12 -18.52 0.27
N THR A 482 5.34 -17.26 0.61
CA THR A 482 4.42 -16.49 1.46
C THR A 482 3.01 -16.45 0.86
N THR A 483 2.89 -16.18 -0.45
CA THR A 483 1.60 -16.15 -1.13
C THR A 483 0.89 -17.50 -1.06
N VAL A 484 1.62 -18.59 -1.28
CA VAL A 484 1.09 -19.95 -1.21
C VAL A 484 0.60 -20.27 0.21
N LEU A 485 1.38 -19.95 1.24
CA LEU A 485 1.01 -20.20 2.64
C LEU A 485 -0.24 -19.42 3.06
N VAL A 486 -0.32 -18.13 2.68
CA VAL A 486 -1.51 -17.30 2.96
C VAL A 486 -2.73 -17.80 2.18
N MET A 487 -2.55 -18.24 0.92
CA MET A 487 -3.62 -18.81 0.12
C MET A 487 -4.14 -20.14 0.72
N ILE A 488 -3.25 -21.00 1.21
CA ILE A 488 -3.63 -22.21 1.93
C ILE A 488 -4.44 -21.85 3.18
N ALA A 489 -3.97 -20.89 3.98
CA ALA A 489 -4.69 -20.43 5.17
C ALA A 489 -6.07 -19.89 4.82
N TRP A 490 -6.18 -19.07 3.78
CA TRP A 490 -7.46 -18.54 3.32
C TRP A 490 -8.41 -19.64 2.85
N SER A 491 -7.92 -20.54 1.99
CA SER A 491 -8.71 -21.67 1.49
C SER A 491 -9.19 -22.58 2.61
N THR A 492 -8.35 -22.83 3.61
CA THR A 492 -8.72 -23.61 4.82
C THR A 492 -9.85 -22.92 5.58
N ASN A 493 -9.74 -21.59 5.83
CA ASN A 493 -10.80 -20.85 6.52
C ASN A 493 -12.13 -20.83 5.75
N LEU A 494 -12.08 -20.74 4.41
CA LEU A 494 -13.30 -20.79 3.58
C LEU A 494 -14.09 -22.08 3.77
N VAL A 495 -13.39 -23.20 3.97
CA VAL A 495 -14.00 -24.52 4.16
C VAL A 495 -14.35 -24.78 5.63
N ALA A 496 -13.41 -24.48 6.52
CA ALA A 496 -13.52 -24.82 7.95
C ALA A 496 -14.49 -23.90 8.71
N LYS A 497 -14.69 -22.65 8.23
CA LYS A 497 -15.53 -21.63 8.87
C LYS A 497 -16.67 -21.16 7.96
N PRO A 498 -17.73 -21.99 7.76
CA PRO A 498 -18.79 -21.69 6.80
C PRO A 498 -19.55 -20.40 7.10
N LEU A 499 -19.73 -20.04 8.37
CA LEU A 499 -20.39 -18.79 8.75
C LEU A 499 -19.58 -17.56 8.29
N ALA A 500 -18.25 -17.62 8.43
CA ALA A 500 -17.33 -16.58 7.92
C ALA A 500 -17.45 -16.43 6.40
N THR A 501 -17.49 -17.56 5.69
CA THR A 501 -17.58 -17.60 4.24
C THR A 501 -18.92 -17.05 3.76
N VAL A 502 -20.02 -17.40 4.41
CA VAL A 502 -21.36 -16.89 4.09
C VAL A 502 -21.44 -15.40 4.34
N PHE A 503 -21.03 -14.93 5.52
CA PHE A 503 -21.05 -13.50 5.87
C PHE A 503 -20.15 -12.68 4.94
N GLY A 504 -18.85 -13.01 4.91
CA GLY A 504 -17.87 -12.26 4.12
C GLY A 504 -18.17 -12.34 2.62
N GLY A 505 -18.58 -13.51 2.14
CA GLY A 505 -19.03 -13.74 0.76
C GLY A 505 -20.26 -12.92 0.40
N THR A 506 -21.24 -12.82 1.32
CA THR A 506 -22.44 -12.00 1.12
C THR A 506 -22.09 -10.51 1.06
N VAL A 507 -21.30 -10.01 2.01
CA VAL A 507 -20.86 -8.60 2.03
C VAL A 507 -20.04 -8.27 0.77
N ALA A 508 -19.07 -9.13 0.41
CA ALA A 508 -18.26 -8.93 -0.78
C ALA A 508 -19.11 -8.97 -2.07
N SER A 509 -20.04 -9.92 -2.18
CA SER A 509 -20.93 -10.06 -3.34
C SER A 509 -21.90 -8.88 -3.45
N ALA A 510 -22.48 -8.43 -2.34
CA ALA A 510 -23.33 -7.24 -2.31
C ALA A 510 -22.57 -5.99 -2.74
N GLY A 511 -21.36 -5.78 -2.21
CA GLY A 511 -20.50 -4.68 -2.62
C GLY A 511 -20.09 -4.74 -4.09
N MET A 512 -19.75 -5.93 -4.60
CA MET A 512 -19.45 -6.13 -6.02
C MET A 512 -20.67 -5.92 -6.92
N LEU A 513 -21.87 -6.28 -6.45
CA LEU A 513 -23.11 -5.99 -7.17
C LEU A 513 -23.35 -4.48 -7.25
N VAL A 514 -23.17 -3.75 -6.16
CA VAL A 514 -23.24 -2.26 -6.16
C VAL A 514 -22.23 -1.68 -7.14
N ALA A 515 -20.99 -2.17 -7.11
CA ALA A 515 -19.93 -1.75 -8.03
C ALA A 515 -20.32 -2.02 -9.50
N TYR A 516 -20.88 -3.19 -9.79
CA TYR A 516 -21.32 -3.55 -11.13
C TYR A 516 -22.49 -2.67 -11.63
N LEU A 517 -23.50 -2.45 -10.78
CA LEU A 517 -24.65 -1.61 -11.13
C LEU A 517 -24.21 -0.16 -11.38
N ASN A 518 -23.32 0.38 -10.54
CA ASN A 518 -22.78 1.71 -10.71
C ASN A 518 -21.97 1.82 -12.02
N TYR A 519 -21.09 0.85 -12.27
CA TYR A 519 -20.31 0.77 -13.51
C TYR A 519 -21.22 0.73 -14.76
N MET A 520 -22.27 -0.08 -14.74
CA MET A 520 -23.25 -0.15 -15.84
C MET A 520 -23.99 1.17 -16.02
N GLY A 521 -24.29 1.88 -14.92
CA GLY A 521 -24.87 3.22 -14.95
C GLY A 521 -23.94 4.22 -15.65
N HIS A 522 -22.63 4.22 -15.31
CA HIS A 522 -21.64 5.06 -15.97
C HIS A 522 -21.45 4.71 -17.45
N LYS A 523 -21.36 3.42 -17.76
CA LYS A 523 -21.23 2.94 -19.16
C LYS A 523 -22.42 3.36 -20.04
N ARG A 524 -23.64 3.30 -19.52
CA ARG A 524 -24.86 3.79 -20.24
C ARG A 524 -24.80 5.28 -20.51
N ARG A 525 -24.14 6.07 -19.65
CA ARG A 525 -23.92 7.52 -19.80
C ARG A 525 -22.69 7.86 -20.67
N GLY A 526 -22.05 6.85 -21.29
CA GLY A 526 -20.85 7.02 -22.12
C GLY A 526 -19.57 7.28 -21.35
N ARG A 527 -19.57 7.09 -20.02
CA ARG A 527 -18.40 7.24 -19.16
C ARG A 527 -17.89 5.86 -18.73
N ILE A 528 -16.76 5.44 -19.30
CA ILE A 528 -16.13 4.16 -18.94
C ILE A 528 -15.01 4.47 -17.96
N PRO A 529 -15.04 3.94 -16.74
CA PRO A 529 -13.94 4.10 -15.79
C PRO A 529 -12.64 3.51 -16.33
N VAL A 530 -11.57 4.30 -16.28
CA VAL A 530 -10.25 3.89 -16.76
C VAL A 530 -9.28 3.88 -15.59
N MET A 531 -8.47 2.83 -15.51
CA MET A 531 -7.35 2.77 -14.58
C MET A 531 -6.03 3.11 -15.26
N ILE A 532 -5.24 3.92 -14.57
CA ILE A 532 -3.88 4.22 -14.99
C ILE A 532 -3.02 2.99 -14.75
N THR A 533 -2.27 2.62 -15.77
CA THR A 533 -1.20 1.64 -15.64
C THR A 533 0.05 2.37 -15.13
N GLY A 534 0.41 2.18 -13.87
CA GLY A 534 1.59 2.84 -13.27
C GLY A 534 2.95 2.40 -13.82
N VAL A 535 2.99 1.39 -14.69
CA VAL A 535 4.22 0.81 -15.22
C VAL A 535 4.44 1.30 -16.64
N GLU A 536 5.42 2.17 -16.82
CA GLU A 536 5.97 2.51 -18.12
C GLU A 536 6.82 1.33 -18.61
N GLY A 537 6.46 0.74 -19.73
CA GLY A 537 7.22 -0.35 -20.35
C GLY A 537 7.27 -0.17 -21.86
N ARG A 538 8.34 -0.65 -22.48
CA ARG A 538 8.49 -0.62 -23.95
C ARG A 538 7.27 -1.22 -24.65
N LEU A 539 6.71 -0.47 -25.57
CA LEU A 539 5.66 -0.89 -26.49
C LEU A 539 6.07 -0.45 -27.91
N PRO A 540 7.07 -1.11 -28.49
CA PRO A 540 7.54 -0.76 -29.82
C PRO A 540 6.39 -0.90 -30.83
N GLY A 541 6.32 0.01 -31.79
CA GLY A 541 5.25 0.06 -32.77
C GLY A 541 3.96 0.73 -32.29
N SER A 542 3.88 1.16 -31.02
CA SER A 542 2.70 1.88 -30.50
C SER A 542 2.63 3.32 -31.00
N VAL A 543 1.42 3.91 -30.91
CA VAL A 543 1.18 5.34 -31.13
C VAL A 543 1.06 6.03 -29.77
N LEU A 544 1.82 7.09 -29.54
CA LEU A 544 1.73 7.92 -28.34
C LEU A 544 0.78 9.10 -28.60
N ALA A 545 -0.34 9.18 -27.88
CA ALA A 545 -1.29 10.26 -27.92
C ALA A 545 -1.10 11.16 -26.69
N VAL A 546 -0.71 12.43 -26.88
CA VAL A 546 -0.49 13.39 -25.78
C VAL A 546 -1.74 14.24 -25.59
N LEU A 547 -2.34 14.13 -24.41
CA LEU A 547 -3.54 14.84 -23.98
C LEU A 547 -3.16 15.82 -22.87
N THR A 548 -3.84 16.98 -22.80
CA THR A 548 -3.55 18.01 -21.79
C THR A 548 -4.80 18.57 -21.16
N SER A 549 -4.65 19.20 -19.98
CA SER A 549 -5.75 19.84 -19.25
C SER A 549 -6.21 21.16 -19.89
N SER A 550 -5.35 21.82 -20.65
CA SER A 550 -5.60 23.16 -21.22
C SER A 550 -6.36 23.14 -22.55
N ASN A 551 -6.77 21.95 -23.06
CA ASN A 551 -7.07 21.86 -24.48
C ASN A 551 -8.38 21.20 -24.87
N GLY A 552 -9.19 21.93 -25.65
CA GLY A 552 -10.29 21.38 -26.44
C GLY A 552 -9.88 20.42 -27.57
N HIS A 553 -8.58 20.13 -27.76
CA HIS A 553 -8.04 19.33 -28.87
C HIS A 553 -7.91 17.83 -28.56
N ASN A 554 -8.11 17.43 -27.30
CA ASN A 554 -7.96 16.02 -26.88
C ASN A 554 -8.78 15.06 -27.75
N ASP A 555 -9.96 15.47 -28.21
CA ASP A 555 -10.83 14.68 -29.06
C ASP A 555 -10.21 14.36 -30.43
N ALA A 556 -9.58 15.37 -31.05
CA ALA A 556 -8.90 15.21 -32.32
C ALA A 556 -7.68 14.30 -32.19
N VAL A 557 -6.88 14.50 -31.14
CA VAL A 557 -5.71 13.68 -30.82
C VAL A 557 -6.10 12.21 -30.61
N ILE A 558 -7.14 11.93 -29.80
CA ILE A 558 -7.63 10.57 -29.56
C ILE A 558 -8.05 9.90 -30.87
N ARG A 559 -8.88 10.58 -31.70
CA ARG A 559 -9.37 10.00 -32.96
C ARG A 559 -8.23 9.72 -33.94
N THR A 560 -7.31 10.67 -34.09
CA THR A 560 -6.17 10.51 -34.99
C THR A 560 -5.23 9.40 -34.52
N ALA A 561 -4.93 9.32 -33.24
CA ALA A 561 -4.11 8.24 -32.70
C ALA A 561 -4.72 6.85 -32.92
N ILE A 562 -6.04 6.72 -32.75
CA ILE A 562 -6.75 5.46 -32.98
C ILE A 562 -6.77 5.11 -34.48
N ASN A 563 -7.02 6.09 -35.36
CA ASN A 563 -7.06 5.86 -36.81
C ASN A 563 -5.69 5.47 -37.35
N ASN A 564 -4.60 6.04 -36.81
CA ASN A 564 -3.23 5.77 -37.28
C ASN A 564 -2.59 4.56 -36.58
N ALA A 565 -3.29 3.95 -35.64
CA ALA A 565 -2.75 2.80 -34.90
C ALA A 565 -2.56 1.55 -35.76
N GLU A 566 -3.34 1.38 -36.85
CA GLU A 566 -3.24 0.22 -37.76
C GLU A 566 -3.24 -1.14 -37.02
N GLY A 567 -4.00 -1.26 -35.94
CA GLY A 567 -4.04 -2.44 -35.07
C GLY A 567 -2.95 -2.51 -34.00
N HIS A 568 -1.97 -1.60 -34.01
CA HIS A 568 -0.94 -1.50 -32.97
C HIS A 568 -1.48 -0.84 -31.69
N PRO A 569 -0.81 -1.05 -30.53
CA PRO A 569 -1.22 -0.43 -29.28
C PRO A 569 -1.19 1.10 -29.32
N VAL A 570 -2.16 1.74 -28.65
CA VAL A 570 -2.15 3.19 -28.42
C VAL A 570 -1.85 3.48 -26.95
N VAL A 571 -0.91 4.38 -26.71
CA VAL A 571 -0.59 4.88 -25.36
C VAL A 571 -1.16 6.28 -25.24
N PHE A 572 -2.14 6.45 -24.38
CA PHE A 572 -2.71 7.74 -24.04
C PHE A 572 -1.99 8.32 -22.84
N LEU A 573 -1.23 9.39 -23.05
CA LEU A 573 -0.56 10.15 -22.00
C LEU A 573 -1.35 11.42 -21.71
N TYR A 574 -1.83 11.57 -20.48
CA TYR A 574 -2.43 12.82 -20.05
C TYR A 574 -1.45 13.59 -19.16
N VAL A 575 -1.16 14.82 -19.57
CA VAL A 575 -0.29 15.76 -18.86
C VAL A 575 -1.17 16.83 -18.22
N ASN A 576 -1.20 16.89 -16.90
CA ASN A 576 -1.96 17.88 -16.17
C ASN A 576 -1.09 19.13 -15.92
N ASP A 577 -1.47 20.26 -16.56
CA ASP A 577 -0.76 21.55 -16.43
C ASP A 577 -1.15 22.32 -15.17
N LYS A 578 -2.21 21.91 -14.49
CA LYS A 578 -2.69 22.59 -13.29
C LYS A 578 -1.80 22.21 -12.11
N LYS A 579 -1.36 23.20 -11.35
CA LYS A 579 -0.70 22.96 -10.06
C LYS A 579 -1.66 22.15 -9.17
N PRO A 580 -1.18 21.13 -8.48
CA PRO A 580 -2.03 20.37 -7.56
C PRO A 580 -2.65 21.33 -6.54
N GLN A 581 -3.97 21.37 -6.48
CA GLN A 581 -4.70 22.11 -5.45
C GLN A 581 -4.62 21.39 -4.11
N THR A 582 -3.42 21.18 -3.60
CA THR A 582 -3.22 20.61 -2.27
C THR A 582 -3.28 21.72 -1.22
N SER A 583 -4.47 22.20 -0.93
CA SER A 583 -4.71 23.11 0.19
C SER A 583 -4.77 22.40 1.55
N ARG A 584 -4.76 21.07 1.58
CA ARG A 584 -4.88 20.28 2.81
C ARG A 584 -3.89 19.13 2.82
N ALA A 585 -3.20 18.95 3.96
CA ALA A 585 -2.41 17.74 4.19
C ALA A 585 -3.33 16.50 4.14
N PRO A 586 -2.90 15.40 3.51
CA PRO A 586 -3.68 14.18 3.45
C PRO A 586 -3.92 13.65 4.87
N SER A 587 -5.11 13.11 5.12
CA SER A 587 -5.41 12.41 6.36
C SER A 587 -4.80 11.00 6.34
N MET A 588 -4.61 10.40 7.53
CA MET A 588 -4.22 9.00 7.62
C MET A 588 -5.22 8.12 6.88
N PHE A 589 -4.74 7.09 6.18
CA PHE A 589 -5.51 6.17 5.34
C PHE A 589 -6.15 6.77 4.08
N GLU A 590 -5.98 8.06 3.80
CA GLU A 590 -6.51 8.68 2.59
C GLU A 590 -5.67 8.28 1.36
N VAL A 591 -6.34 7.81 0.30
CA VAL A 591 -5.69 7.55 -0.99
C VAL A 591 -5.40 8.88 -1.68
N VAL A 592 -4.13 9.15 -1.95
CA VAL A 592 -3.69 10.38 -2.63
C VAL A 592 -3.26 10.04 -4.06
N ASP A 593 -4.22 10.03 -4.96
CA ASP A 593 -3.95 9.82 -6.39
C ASP A 593 -4.47 11.03 -7.18
N PRO A 594 -3.59 11.86 -7.73
CA PRO A 594 -3.99 13.06 -8.48
C PRO A 594 -4.93 12.78 -9.65
N TYR A 595 -4.85 11.60 -10.24
CA TYR A 595 -5.76 11.21 -11.32
C TYR A 595 -7.19 11.02 -10.82
N LEU A 596 -7.36 10.43 -9.64
CA LEU A 596 -8.70 10.16 -9.10
C LEU A 596 -9.50 11.44 -8.82
N ASP A 597 -8.82 12.57 -8.66
CA ASP A 597 -9.41 13.89 -8.43
C ASP A 597 -9.49 14.74 -9.73
N ASP A 598 -8.88 14.29 -10.84
CA ASP A 598 -8.88 15.01 -12.12
C ASP A 598 -10.04 14.57 -13.02
N MET A 599 -11.13 15.34 -12.96
CA MET A 599 -12.33 15.05 -13.77
C MET A 599 -12.09 15.18 -15.28
N GLN A 600 -11.21 16.09 -15.71
CA GLN A 600 -10.90 16.30 -17.13
C GLN A 600 -10.08 15.14 -17.69
N ALA A 601 -9.12 14.64 -16.92
CA ALA A 601 -8.36 13.45 -17.27
C ALA A 601 -9.27 12.20 -17.36
N LYS A 602 -10.17 12.02 -16.39
CA LYS A 602 -11.15 10.93 -16.40
C LYS A 602 -12.06 10.98 -17.62
N GLU A 603 -12.56 12.15 -17.98
CA GLU A 603 -13.42 12.33 -19.14
C GLU A 603 -12.67 12.03 -20.44
N SER A 604 -11.45 12.57 -20.61
CA SER A 604 -10.59 12.32 -21.77
C SER A 604 -10.25 10.83 -21.92
N PHE A 605 -9.85 10.18 -20.84
CA PHE A 605 -9.54 8.75 -20.88
C PHE A 605 -10.77 7.87 -21.08
N SER A 606 -11.92 8.23 -20.51
CA SER A 606 -13.18 7.52 -20.73
C SER A 606 -13.58 7.55 -22.22
N LYS A 607 -13.42 8.70 -22.87
CA LYS A 607 -13.68 8.85 -24.30
C LYS A 607 -12.69 8.03 -25.14
N ALA A 608 -11.39 8.10 -24.81
CA ALA A 608 -10.36 7.30 -25.45
C ALA A 608 -10.65 5.79 -25.31
N GLU A 609 -11.05 5.35 -24.12
CA GLU A 609 -11.43 3.96 -23.84
C GLU A 609 -12.61 3.51 -24.69
N SER A 610 -13.68 4.33 -24.73
CA SER A 610 -14.87 4.04 -25.54
C SER A 610 -14.56 3.87 -27.02
N LEU A 611 -13.72 4.75 -27.59
CA LEU A 611 -13.33 4.71 -29.00
C LEU A 611 -12.37 3.54 -29.29
N ALA A 612 -11.38 3.31 -28.43
CA ALA A 612 -10.43 2.22 -28.59
C ALA A 612 -11.08 0.84 -28.43
N GLN A 613 -12.09 0.69 -27.54
CA GLN A 613 -12.88 -0.54 -27.46
C GLN A 613 -13.65 -0.83 -28.73
N ARG A 614 -14.29 0.19 -29.33
CA ARG A 614 -15.02 0.03 -30.60
C ARG A 614 -14.09 -0.37 -31.74
N ALA A 615 -12.88 0.18 -31.76
CA ALA A 615 -11.84 -0.13 -32.75
C ALA A 615 -11.07 -1.43 -32.43
N LYS A 616 -11.33 -2.07 -31.28
CA LYS A 616 -10.63 -3.29 -30.80
C LYS A 616 -9.10 -3.13 -30.71
N ILE A 617 -8.61 -1.92 -30.39
CA ILE A 617 -7.19 -1.59 -30.34
C ILE A 617 -6.67 -1.81 -28.90
N PRO A 618 -5.51 -2.49 -28.72
CA PRO A 618 -4.82 -2.54 -27.42
C PRO A 618 -4.42 -1.13 -26.97
N ARG A 619 -4.55 -0.85 -25.69
CA ARG A 619 -4.36 0.50 -25.18
C ARG A 619 -3.75 0.52 -23.80
N ARG A 620 -3.07 1.65 -23.47
CA ARG A 620 -2.47 1.93 -22.16
C ARG A 620 -2.74 3.38 -21.80
N TYR A 621 -2.94 3.66 -20.51
CA TYR A 621 -3.21 4.99 -19.97
C TYR A 621 -2.14 5.40 -18.99
N ILE A 622 -1.52 6.56 -19.21
CA ILE A 622 -0.48 7.14 -18.36
C ILE A 622 -0.93 8.54 -17.96
N TYR A 623 -0.93 8.82 -16.67
CA TYR A 623 -1.19 10.16 -16.15
C TYR A 623 0.08 10.73 -15.54
N ARG A 624 0.41 11.98 -15.89
CA ARG A 624 1.55 12.71 -15.32
C ARG A 624 1.17 14.15 -15.03
N GLN A 625 1.77 14.71 -13.98
CA GLN A 625 1.77 16.15 -13.77
C GLN A 625 2.83 16.77 -14.67
N ASN A 626 2.57 17.99 -15.15
CA ASN A 626 3.50 18.71 -16.04
C ASN A 626 4.82 18.98 -15.30
N ALA A 627 5.90 18.55 -15.92
CA ALA A 627 7.27 18.76 -15.48
C ALA A 627 8.18 18.79 -16.72
N PRO A 628 9.29 19.55 -16.68
CA PRO A 628 10.23 19.61 -17.79
C PRO A 628 10.62 18.21 -18.31
N GLY A 629 10.49 17.99 -19.61
CA GLY A 629 10.84 16.73 -20.27
C GLY A 629 9.93 15.53 -19.93
N VAL A 630 8.70 15.74 -19.44
CA VAL A 630 7.80 14.65 -19.06
C VAL A 630 7.41 13.77 -20.24
N VAL A 631 7.13 14.36 -21.41
CA VAL A 631 6.78 13.63 -22.62
C VAL A 631 7.98 12.90 -23.18
N SER A 632 9.15 13.53 -23.20
CA SER A 632 10.43 12.92 -23.59
C SER A 632 10.75 11.68 -22.76
N ARG A 633 10.59 11.74 -21.43
CA ARG A 633 10.78 10.58 -20.55
C ARG A 633 9.83 9.44 -20.85
N VAL A 634 8.54 9.75 -21.09
CA VAL A 634 7.55 8.73 -21.46
C VAL A 634 7.86 8.13 -22.82
N TRP A 635 8.23 8.96 -23.78
CA TRP A 635 8.65 8.52 -25.10
C TRP A 635 9.86 7.56 -25.03
N GLN A 636 10.91 7.93 -24.30
CA GLN A 636 12.07 7.07 -24.07
C GLN A 636 11.73 5.75 -23.37
N ALA A 637 10.75 5.75 -22.47
CA ALA A 637 10.31 4.54 -21.77
C ALA A 637 9.45 3.63 -22.65
N VAL A 638 8.57 4.20 -23.47
CA VAL A 638 7.59 3.47 -24.29
C VAL A 638 8.17 3.05 -25.65
N HIS A 639 9.03 3.87 -26.25
CA HIS A 639 9.53 3.75 -27.65
C HIS A 639 8.38 3.61 -28.65
N PRO A 640 7.49 4.60 -28.75
CA PRO A 640 6.40 4.57 -29.72
C PRO A 640 6.93 4.81 -31.13
N ARG A 641 6.23 4.26 -32.13
CA ARG A 641 6.49 4.50 -33.54
C ARG A 641 6.11 5.91 -33.99
N ASP A 642 4.93 6.35 -33.56
CA ASP A 642 4.34 7.63 -33.95
C ASP A 642 3.92 8.41 -32.69
N ILE A 643 3.90 9.75 -32.79
CA ILE A 643 3.36 10.65 -31.77
C ILE A 643 2.28 11.52 -32.35
N VAL A 644 1.21 11.72 -31.61
CA VAL A 644 0.09 12.61 -31.96
C VAL A 644 -0.06 13.65 -30.85
N VAL A 645 0.07 14.91 -31.19
CA VAL A 645 0.06 16.03 -30.25
C VAL A 645 -0.72 17.21 -30.85
N ALA A 646 -1.30 18.06 -30.00
CA ALA A 646 -1.95 19.28 -30.49
C ALA A 646 -0.91 20.32 -30.92
N ALA A 647 -1.16 21.02 -32.03
CA ALA A 647 -0.19 21.94 -32.67
C ALA A 647 0.22 23.11 -31.74
N ASN A 648 -0.66 23.57 -30.87
CA ASN A 648 -0.39 24.68 -29.94
C ASN A 648 0.55 24.30 -28.78
N ILE A 649 0.70 23.01 -28.48
CA ILE A 649 1.60 22.50 -27.41
C ILE A 649 2.80 21.75 -27.98
N ALA A 650 2.82 21.52 -29.31
CA ALA A 650 3.90 20.83 -29.99
C ALA A 650 5.29 21.43 -29.74
N PRO A 651 5.46 22.78 -29.68
CA PRO A 651 6.74 23.41 -29.38
C PRO A 651 7.31 23.07 -28.00
N GLU A 652 6.45 22.75 -27.02
CA GLU A 652 6.90 22.34 -25.68
C GLU A 652 7.61 20.98 -25.67
N PHE A 653 7.52 20.23 -26.78
CA PHE A 653 8.01 18.86 -26.90
C PHE A 653 8.93 18.69 -28.14
N GLU A 654 9.67 19.74 -28.51
CA GLU A 654 10.59 19.72 -29.67
C GLU A 654 11.73 18.71 -29.49
N ASP A 655 12.08 18.39 -28.24
CA ASP A 655 13.09 17.39 -27.89
C ASP A 655 12.62 15.94 -28.14
N VAL A 656 11.36 15.73 -28.45
CA VAL A 656 10.81 14.40 -28.74
C VAL A 656 10.91 14.12 -30.23
N ASN A 657 11.79 13.20 -30.58
CA ASN A 657 11.97 12.75 -31.95
C ASN A 657 11.38 11.34 -32.14
N PRO A 658 10.18 11.22 -32.72
CA PRO A 658 9.53 9.93 -32.95
C PRO A 658 10.26 9.12 -34.03
N ASP A 659 10.26 7.78 -33.87
CA ASP A 659 10.95 6.88 -34.80
C ASP A 659 10.37 6.89 -36.23
N ARG A 660 9.14 7.36 -36.40
CA ARG A 660 8.47 7.37 -37.69
C ARG A 660 7.79 8.70 -38.04
N ILE A 661 6.73 9.08 -37.32
CA ILE A 661 5.92 10.25 -37.68
C ILE A 661 5.46 11.02 -36.44
N ARG A 662 5.54 12.37 -36.54
CA ARG A 662 4.94 13.30 -35.57
C ARG A 662 3.77 14.01 -36.24
N TYR A 663 2.57 13.84 -35.67
CA TYR A 663 1.36 14.51 -36.12
C TYR A 663 1.03 15.65 -35.17
N GLU A 664 1.03 16.88 -35.73
CA GLU A 664 0.61 18.08 -34.99
C GLU A 664 -0.76 18.51 -35.49
N LEU A 665 -1.74 18.53 -34.60
CA LEU A 665 -3.14 18.74 -34.96
C LEU A 665 -3.66 20.12 -34.54
N THR A 666 -4.36 20.79 -35.46
CA THR A 666 -5.16 21.98 -35.17
C THR A 666 -6.41 21.63 -34.36
N PRO A 667 -7.11 22.63 -33.76
CA PRO A 667 -8.36 22.42 -33.04
C PRO A 667 -9.41 21.62 -33.82
N ASN A 668 -9.47 21.83 -35.12
CA ASN A 668 -10.42 21.18 -36.01
C ASN A 668 -9.99 19.77 -36.46
N GLY A 669 -8.90 19.20 -35.85
CA GLY A 669 -8.42 17.88 -36.14
C GLY A 669 -7.67 17.76 -37.50
N LYS A 670 -7.37 18.89 -38.16
CA LYS A 670 -6.53 18.90 -39.36
C LYS A 670 -5.06 18.82 -38.97
N VAL A 671 -4.27 18.07 -39.72
CA VAL A 671 -2.82 18.01 -39.53
C VAL A 671 -2.23 19.39 -39.87
N ALA A 672 -1.69 20.09 -38.86
CA ALA A 672 -1.02 21.36 -39.06
C ALA A 672 0.41 21.13 -39.53
N HIS A 673 1.08 20.10 -39.01
CA HIS A 673 2.44 19.77 -39.36
C HIS A 673 2.63 18.25 -39.28
N MET A 674 3.37 17.68 -40.25
CA MET A 674 3.71 16.27 -40.26
C MET A 674 5.22 16.16 -40.54
N LEU A 675 5.96 15.82 -39.47
CA LEU A 675 7.39 15.56 -39.60
C LEU A 675 7.59 14.06 -39.82
N LYS A 676 8.16 13.72 -41.01
CA LYS A 676 8.62 12.37 -41.31
C LYS A 676 10.12 12.30 -41.08
N GLN A 677 10.58 11.34 -40.31
CA GLN A 677 11.98 10.95 -40.36
C GLN A 677 12.21 10.12 -41.64
N TRP A 678 13.17 10.54 -42.41
CA TRP A 678 13.68 9.81 -43.58
C TRP A 678 14.73 8.80 -43.13
#